data_08ad8081347333b8718888e93e1607b0
#
_entry.id   08ad8081347333b8718888e93e1607b0
#
_cell.length_a   1.000
_cell.length_b   1.000
_cell.length_c   1.000
_cell.angle_alpha   90.00
_cell.angle_beta   90.00
_cell.angle_gamma   90.00
#
_symmetry.space_group_name_H-M   'P 1'
#
loop_
_entity.id
_entity.type
_entity.pdbx_description
1 polymer ?
#
loop_
_entity_poly.entity_id
_entity_poly.type
_entity_poly.pdbx_seq_one_letter_code
_entity_poly.pdbx_strand_id
1 'polypeptide(L)'
;MTEKKISRRQFVTSAAAVAAISSLPAKRALGAGRPNAAGRAAAQASAPVALTDNPPWKDQGVENLAKSPHAKLRDIPVHAVTIQSGFWAKRREINVSKSIPSMHDLLESNGRMNNFRRLVGKSTAAQIGPVFADSDVYKWTEAVGFALQSGDRPEMRTQAEKLIDEVIAVQEPSGYLNTYYQDDRKSLRMLPQTQTTGHEMYNLGHMLQGAIAYYRATGDRKLLDAGIRFVDDFLIPNYGPAPKNPIVSGHPEIEMGLIELYRITGDKRQLDLAGYILQGDKRVDLPDRRTIYMFSGTPFTERTKMQGHAVRAMYACCGATDYYMETGDEAYLKTLNVLWNDMTSTKMYVTGGVGSRADGEAFGDAYELPNFRAYGESCAAIGNMMWNWRMLAVTGDAKFTDVIERALYNGINSGMSLDGVMYCYRNPLAFDPTTGDKIRNPWYDVTCCPPNLERTFGSLPGYFYSTSSDGIYVHLYDNSELDWHLEDGTGLKVAQKTNYPWDGGVEITVTPAQAADFTVYLRIPGWSDRAQVIVNGKGLPGVKSGEYLAIRRRWSPGDVIHLQAEMSPQVLEANPRVADDTGRVAVQRGPLVYCLEGLDQVDGVALSDVALGLGKRPEADFQSEFKSDLLDGVVVLHHSGVVYENGSRNGLYVRYSGESSKPRRVPLTFIPYYAWSNRMATAMQVWTPLAEG
;
A
#
# COMPACT_ATOMS: atom_id res chain seq x y z
N MET A 1 -19.23 -34.21 -22.01
CA MET A 1 -19.51 -33.62 -20.68
C MET A 1 -19.27 -32.12 -20.82
N THR A 2 -20.35 -31.35 -20.81
CA THR A 2 -20.35 -29.92 -21.10
C THR A 2 -19.86 -29.15 -19.88
N GLU A 3 -18.72 -28.51 -19.97
CA GLU A 3 -18.24 -27.55 -18.94
C GLU A 3 -19.18 -26.35 -18.89
N LYS A 4 -19.81 -26.15 -17.76
CA LYS A 4 -20.57 -24.92 -17.47
C LYS A 4 -19.60 -23.78 -17.21
N LYS A 5 -19.50 -22.86 -18.15
CA LYS A 5 -18.85 -21.55 -17.93
C LYS A 5 -19.59 -20.80 -16.82
N ILE A 6 -18.90 -20.54 -15.72
CA ILE A 6 -19.40 -19.70 -14.63
C ILE A 6 -19.35 -18.25 -15.13
N SER A 7 -20.49 -17.59 -15.25
CA SER A 7 -20.57 -16.19 -15.69
C SER A 7 -20.28 -15.22 -14.55
N ARG A 8 -19.80 -14.01 -14.87
CA ARG A 8 -19.57 -12.90 -13.92
C ARG A 8 -20.74 -12.64 -12.94
N ARG A 9 -21.98 -12.94 -13.36
CA ARG A 9 -23.18 -12.84 -12.50
C ARG A 9 -23.16 -13.83 -11.34
N GLN A 10 -22.52 -14.98 -11.47
CA GLN A 10 -22.44 -15.99 -10.40
C GLN A 10 -21.38 -15.67 -9.35
N PHE A 11 -20.34 -14.91 -9.70
CA PHE A 11 -19.32 -14.43 -8.75
C PHE A 11 -19.89 -13.38 -7.78
N VAL A 12 -20.74 -12.48 -8.28
CA VAL A 12 -21.44 -11.47 -7.46
C VAL A 12 -22.51 -12.12 -6.55
N THR A 13 -23.14 -13.23 -7.01
CA THR A 13 -24.15 -13.96 -6.21
C THR A 13 -23.55 -14.78 -5.05
N SER A 14 -22.28 -15.16 -5.12
CA SER A 14 -21.65 -15.86 -3.98
C SER A 14 -21.34 -14.94 -2.79
N ALA A 15 -21.19 -13.64 -3.01
CA ALA A 15 -21.13 -12.64 -1.94
C ALA A 15 -22.52 -12.23 -1.41
N ALA A 16 -23.57 -12.42 -2.20
CA ALA A 16 -24.96 -12.08 -1.85
C ALA A 16 -25.76 -13.23 -1.22
N ALA A 17 -25.25 -14.46 -1.21
CA ALA A 17 -25.95 -15.65 -0.74
C ALA A 17 -26.09 -15.78 0.80
N VAL A 18 -25.68 -14.77 1.58
CA VAL A 18 -25.93 -14.71 3.04
C VAL A 18 -27.17 -13.85 3.40
N ALA A 19 -27.81 -13.20 2.43
CA ALA A 19 -28.95 -12.31 2.68
C ALA A 19 -30.34 -12.94 2.51
N ALA A 20 -30.46 -14.26 2.31
CA ALA A 20 -31.73 -14.92 2.05
C ALA A 20 -32.06 -16.00 3.09
N ILE A 21 -32.22 -15.64 4.37
CA ILE A 21 -32.99 -16.38 5.34
C ILE A 21 -33.70 -15.37 6.25
N SER A 22 -34.92 -14.96 5.89
CA SER A 22 -36.00 -14.62 6.83
C SER A 22 -37.21 -14.07 6.08
N SER A 23 -38.08 -14.96 5.63
CA SER A 23 -39.45 -14.62 5.37
C SER A 23 -40.33 -15.68 6.04
N LEU A 24 -40.70 -15.44 7.28
CA LEU A 24 -41.86 -16.07 7.91
C LEU A 24 -42.76 -14.96 8.45
N PRO A 25 -44.08 -15.06 8.30
CA PRO A 25 -44.99 -13.94 8.55
C PRO A 25 -45.27 -13.76 10.04
N ALA A 26 -45.06 -12.54 10.55
CA ALA A 26 -45.46 -12.16 11.89
C ALA A 26 -46.98 -11.85 11.92
N LYS A 27 -47.70 -12.52 12.82
CA LYS A 27 -49.09 -12.25 13.17
C LYS A 27 -49.20 -10.84 13.79
N ARG A 28 -50.20 -10.10 13.29
CA ARG A 28 -50.66 -8.82 13.87
C ARG A 28 -51.07 -8.98 15.33
N ALA A 29 -50.54 -8.14 16.21
CA ALA A 29 -51.18 -7.75 17.46
C ALA A 29 -51.45 -6.24 17.39
N LEU A 30 -52.71 -5.89 17.63
CA LEU A 30 -53.22 -4.51 17.66
C LEU A 30 -53.03 -3.89 19.04
N GLY A 31 -52.62 -2.62 19.03
CA GLY A 31 -53.06 -1.65 20.04
C GLY A 31 -52.06 -1.24 21.10
N ALA A 32 -51.56 0.02 21.01
CA ALA A 32 -51.79 1.05 22.00
C ALA A 32 -50.85 2.25 21.81
N GLY A 33 -51.42 3.43 21.75
CA GLY A 33 -50.87 4.64 22.38
C GLY A 33 -49.61 5.32 21.78
N ARG A 34 -49.81 6.36 20.99
CA ARG A 34 -48.79 7.40 20.78
C ARG A 34 -48.54 8.15 22.10
N PRO A 35 -47.29 8.34 22.54
CA PRO A 35 -46.92 9.45 23.38
C PRO A 35 -46.36 10.62 22.54
N ASN A 36 -46.73 11.81 22.96
CA ASN A 36 -46.45 13.13 22.44
C ASN A 36 -44.92 13.39 22.20
N ALA A 37 -44.69 14.20 21.19
CA ALA A 37 -43.44 14.93 20.98
C ALA A 37 -43.19 15.87 22.17
N ALA A 38 -42.22 15.53 23.01
CA ALA A 38 -41.67 16.43 24.02
C ALA A 38 -40.14 16.40 23.91
N GLY A 39 -39.61 17.59 23.62
CA GLY A 39 -38.27 18.02 24.01
C GLY A 39 -37.09 17.17 23.50
N ARG A 40 -36.57 17.45 22.30
CA ARG A 40 -35.17 17.20 22.00
C ARG A 40 -34.32 18.07 22.94
N ALA A 41 -33.90 17.53 24.08
CA ALA A 41 -32.77 18.08 24.80
C ALA A 41 -31.56 17.99 23.86
N ALA A 42 -31.01 19.13 23.47
CA ALA A 42 -29.71 19.21 22.81
C ALA A 42 -28.72 18.51 23.74
N ALA A 43 -28.15 17.39 23.30
CA ALA A 43 -27.01 16.80 23.99
C ALA A 43 -25.93 17.88 24.06
N GLN A 44 -25.53 18.26 25.29
CA GLN A 44 -24.38 19.11 25.48
C GLN A 44 -23.21 18.43 24.82
N ALA A 45 -22.63 19.08 23.81
CA ALA A 45 -21.37 18.61 23.21
C ALA A 45 -20.35 18.53 24.34
N SER A 46 -19.80 17.36 24.58
CA SER A 46 -18.66 17.18 25.48
C SER A 46 -17.54 18.12 25.05
N ALA A 47 -16.82 18.69 26.01
CA ALA A 47 -15.65 19.52 25.69
C ALA A 47 -14.67 18.72 24.81
N PRO A 48 -14.03 19.36 23.82
CA PRO A 48 -13.07 18.68 22.96
C PRO A 48 -11.97 18.00 23.79
N VAL A 49 -11.64 16.75 23.46
CA VAL A 49 -10.54 16.03 24.12
C VAL A 49 -9.23 16.79 23.89
N ALA A 50 -8.44 16.98 24.95
CA ALA A 50 -7.12 17.59 24.83
C ALA A 50 -6.22 16.69 23.94
N LEU A 51 -5.49 17.30 23.01
CA LEU A 51 -4.52 16.60 22.16
C LEU A 51 -3.11 16.85 22.72
N THR A 52 -2.22 15.86 22.56
CA THR A 52 -0.81 16.03 22.89
C THR A 52 -0.11 16.72 21.71
N ASP A 53 -0.13 18.05 21.70
CA ASP A 53 0.46 18.86 20.62
C ASP A 53 2.00 19.00 20.75
N ASN A 54 2.68 17.90 20.99
CA ASN A 54 4.14 17.86 21.03
C ASN A 54 4.64 16.57 20.38
N PRO A 55 5.13 16.59 19.12
CA PRO A 55 5.29 17.78 18.27
C PRO A 55 3.95 18.39 17.82
N PRO A 56 3.94 19.70 17.40
CA PRO A 56 2.75 20.34 16.84
C PRO A 56 2.15 19.51 15.70
N TRP A 57 0.84 19.60 15.50
CA TRP A 57 0.13 18.78 14.50
C TRP A 57 0.77 18.79 13.10
N LYS A 58 1.25 19.95 12.62
CA LYS A 58 1.91 20.09 11.33
C LYS A 58 3.27 19.40 11.24
N ASP A 59 3.93 19.18 12.37
CA ASP A 59 5.29 18.63 12.46
C ASP A 59 5.30 17.13 12.78
N GLN A 60 4.15 16.46 12.67
CA GLN A 60 4.02 15.01 12.80
C GLN A 60 4.26 14.32 11.44
N GLY A 61 4.97 13.20 11.44
CA GLY A 61 5.25 12.40 10.23
C GLY A 61 4.05 11.61 9.72
N VAL A 62 4.27 10.70 8.77
CA VAL A 62 3.23 9.77 8.31
C VAL A 62 2.71 8.96 9.48
N GLU A 63 3.63 8.46 10.31
CA GLU A 63 3.35 7.91 11.65
C GLU A 63 3.88 8.90 12.70
N ASN A 64 3.14 9.13 13.79
CA ASN A 64 3.63 9.99 14.86
C ASN A 64 4.54 9.20 15.82
N LEU A 65 5.78 8.98 15.42
CA LEU A 65 6.77 8.22 16.19
C LEU A 65 7.57 9.05 17.20
N ALA A 66 7.26 10.34 17.35
CA ALA A 66 8.06 11.26 18.16
C ALA A 66 8.24 10.81 19.63
N LYS A 67 7.24 10.10 20.18
CA LYS A 67 7.26 9.60 21.57
C LYS A 67 7.23 8.07 21.67
N SER A 68 7.28 7.33 20.55
CA SER A 68 7.24 5.87 20.54
C SER A 68 8.53 5.30 21.15
N PRO A 69 8.49 4.69 22.35
CA PRO A 69 9.70 4.40 23.12
C PRO A 69 10.57 3.32 22.50
N HIS A 70 10.00 2.44 21.67
CA HIS A 70 10.70 1.32 21.04
C HIS A 70 10.90 1.52 19.52
N ALA A 71 10.64 2.71 18.98
CA ALA A 71 11.05 3.08 17.63
C ALA A 71 12.49 3.63 17.68
N LYS A 72 13.35 3.13 16.79
CA LYS A 72 14.72 3.61 16.62
C LYS A 72 14.76 4.85 15.73
N LEU A 73 13.89 4.91 14.71
CA LEU A 73 13.80 6.03 13.79
C LEU A 73 12.56 6.86 14.09
N ARG A 74 12.62 8.14 13.70
CA ARG A 74 11.52 9.09 13.80
C ARG A 74 11.16 9.57 12.40
N ASP A 75 9.88 9.55 12.10
CA ASP A 75 9.37 10.05 10.83
C ASP A 75 9.57 11.55 10.70
N ILE A 76 9.84 11.98 9.47
CA ILE A 76 9.90 13.38 9.09
C ILE A 76 8.56 13.79 8.47
N PRO A 77 8.01 14.96 8.81
CA PRO A 77 6.74 15.43 8.24
C PRO A 77 6.79 15.54 6.71
N VAL A 78 5.67 15.23 6.06
CA VAL A 78 5.55 15.31 4.60
C VAL A 78 5.92 16.71 4.07
N HIS A 79 5.52 17.78 4.78
CA HIS A 79 5.82 19.15 4.37
C HIS A 79 7.30 19.54 4.42
N ALA A 80 8.10 18.82 5.23
CA ALA A 80 9.53 19.10 5.36
C ALA A 80 10.35 18.58 4.19
N VAL A 81 9.75 17.77 3.30
CA VAL A 81 10.42 17.18 2.14
C VAL A 81 9.71 17.62 0.85
N THR A 82 10.45 18.31 -0.01
CA THR A 82 9.98 18.70 -1.35
C THR A 82 10.64 17.83 -2.40
N ILE A 83 9.86 17.11 -3.20
CA ILE A 83 10.33 16.41 -4.40
C ILE A 83 10.12 17.37 -5.56
N GLN A 84 11.20 17.97 -6.05
CA GLN A 84 11.14 19.12 -6.98
C GLN A 84 11.00 18.73 -8.44
N SER A 85 11.69 17.68 -8.85
CA SER A 85 11.72 17.18 -10.23
C SER A 85 12.08 15.70 -10.23
N GLY A 86 12.12 15.08 -11.40
CA GLY A 86 12.50 13.67 -11.52
C GLY A 86 11.31 12.75 -11.61
N PHE A 87 11.56 11.50 -11.29
CA PHE A 87 10.59 10.41 -11.48
C PHE A 87 9.35 10.55 -10.61
N TRP A 88 9.54 10.74 -9.30
CA TRP A 88 8.43 10.82 -8.36
C TRP A 88 7.71 12.15 -8.37
N ALA A 89 8.39 13.24 -8.70
CA ALA A 89 7.75 14.55 -8.82
C ALA A 89 6.61 14.51 -9.84
N LYS A 90 6.84 13.91 -11.02
CA LYS A 90 5.84 13.78 -12.07
C LYS A 90 4.66 12.90 -11.63
N ARG A 91 4.93 11.76 -11.00
CA ARG A 91 3.88 10.86 -10.48
C ARG A 91 3.02 11.54 -9.41
N ARG A 92 3.64 12.28 -8.51
CA ARG A 92 2.95 13.05 -7.47
C ARG A 92 2.13 14.20 -8.05
N GLU A 93 2.68 14.94 -9.00
CA GLU A 93 1.92 16.03 -9.66
C GLU A 93 0.67 15.49 -10.37
N ILE A 94 0.76 14.37 -11.07
CA ILE A 94 -0.38 13.71 -11.70
C ILE A 94 -1.40 13.25 -10.62
N ASN A 95 -0.93 12.67 -9.52
CA ASN A 95 -1.81 12.25 -8.43
C ASN A 95 -2.61 13.43 -7.86
N VAL A 96 -1.95 14.55 -7.60
CA VAL A 96 -2.57 15.71 -6.99
C VAL A 96 -3.44 16.49 -7.98
N SER A 97 -3.00 16.65 -9.25
CA SER A 97 -3.72 17.46 -10.23
C SER A 97 -4.81 16.71 -10.99
N LYS A 98 -4.78 15.36 -11.01
CA LYS A 98 -5.73 14.56 -11.77
C LYS A 98 -6.39 13.45 -10.95
N SER A 99 -5.62 12.59 -10.26
CA SER A 99 -6.15 11.38 -9.62
C SER A 99 -7.11 11.74 -8.47
N ILE A 100 -6.66 12.51 -7.50
CA ILE A 100 -7.48 12.94 -6.35
C ILE A 100 -8.73 13.73 -6.78
N PRO A 101 -8.66 14.71 -7.70
CA PRO A 101 -9.86 15.38 -8.22
C PRO A 101 -10.82 14.43 -8.95
N SER A 102 -10.30 13.57 -9.82
CA SER A 102 -11.12 12.58 -10.55
C SER A 102 -11.83 11.62 -9.60
N MET A 103 -11.17 11.20 -8.51
CA MET A 103 -11.77 10.32 -7.53
C MET A 103 -12.89 10.99 -6.75
N HIS A 104 -12.77 12.28 -6.42
CA HIS A 104 -13.87 13.05 -5.84
C HIS A 104 -15.12 12.98 -6.73
N ASP A 105 -14.97 13.24 -8.03
CA ASP A 105 -16.08 13.20 -8.97
C ASP A 105 -16.67 11.78 -9.13
N LEU A 106 -15.82 10.75 -9.04
CA LEU A 106 -16.25 9.35 -9.07
C LEU A 106 -17.00 8.95 -7.78
N LEU A 107 -16.58 9.42 -6.61
CA LEU A 107 -17.30 9.20 -5.34
C LEU A 107 -18.69 9.86 -5.37
N GLU A 108 -18.81 11.05 -5.96
CA GLU A 108 -20.08 11.74 -6.15
C GLU A 108 -20.98 11.00 -7.17
N SER A 109 -20.48 10.75 -8.39
CA SER A 109 -21.26 10.18 -9.49
C SER A 109 -21.67 8.72 -9.23
N ASN A 110 -20.87 7.97 -8.49
CA ASN A 110 -21.19 6.59 -8.07
C ASN A 110 -21.93 6.53 -6.73
N GLY A 111 -22.41 7.67 -6.21
CA GLY A 111 -23.35 7.74 -5.09
C GLY A 111 -22.77 7.46 -3.71
N ARG A 112 -21.44 7.42 -3.54
CA ARG A 112 -20.83 7.23 -2.21
C ARG A 112 -21.25 8.33 -1.23
N MET A 113 -21.30 9.58 -1.67
CA MET A 113 -21.74 10.70 -0.85
C MET A 113 -23.23 10.67 -0.54
N ASN A 114 -24.06 10.13 -1.43
CA ASN A 114 -25.48 9.95 -1.17
C ASN A 114 -25.76 8.99 -0.02
N ASN A 115 -24.85 8.05 0.30
CA ASN A 115 -24.96 7.18 1.46
C ASN A 115 -25.01 7.99 2.78
N PHE A 116 -24.25 9.08 2.88
CA PHE A 116 -24.31 10.00 4.01
C PHE A 116 -25.55 10.92 3.94
N ARG A 117 -25.80 11.55 2.79
CA ARG A 117 -26.88 12.53 2.60
C ARG A 117 -28.27 11.97 2.88
N ARG A 118 -28.52 10.69 2.55
CA ARG A 118 -29.82 10.04 2.79
C ARG A 118 -30.16 9.92 4.29
N LEU A 119 -29.17 9.74 5.16
CA LEU A 119 -29.37 9.59 6.60
C LEU A 119 -29.85 10.86 7.27
N VAL A 120 -29.58 12.01 6.66
CA VAL A 120 -30.03 13.34 7.13
C VAL A 120 -31.12 13.94 6.24
N GLY A 121 -31.72 13.16 5.34
CA GLY A 121 -32.83 13.60 4.49
C GLY A 121 -32.43 14.52 3.33
N LYS A 122 -31.14 14.67 3.02
CA LYS A 122 -30.65 15.45 1.89
C LYS A 122 -30.64 14.68 0.56
N SER A 123 -30.90 13.37 0.58
CA SER A 123 -31.05 12.52 -0.59
C SER A 123 -32.10 11.46 -0.36
N THR A 124 -32.79 11.06 -1.41
CA THR A 124 -33.74 9.93 -1.42
C THR A 124 -33.15 8.66 -2.06
N ALA A 125 -31.87 8.71 -2.45
CA ALA A 125 -31.17 7.58 -3.05
C ALA A 125 -31.07 6.41 -2.07
N ALA A 126 -31.18 5.18 -2.57
CA ALA A 126 -30.90 4.00 -1.77
C ALA A 126 -29.41 3.89 -1.42
N GLN A 127 -29.10 3.12 -0.37
CA GLN A 127 -27.72 2.74 -0.07
C GLN A 127 -27.08 2.04 -1.27
N ILE A 128 -25.87 2.45 -1.64
CA ILE A 128 -25.12 1.88 -2.77
C ILE A 128 -23.73 1.44 -2.34
N GLY A 129 -23.21 0.42 -3.02
CA GLY A 129 -21.87 -0.12 -2.78
C GLY A 129 -21.81 -1.13 -1.64
N PRO A 130 -20.62 -1.67 -1.35
CA PRO A 130 -20.41 -2.68 -0.32
C PRO A 130 -20.56 -2.09 1.10
N VAL A 131 -20.60 -2.96 2.11
CA VAL A 131 -20.70 -2.58 3.54
C VAL A 131 -19.55 -1.68 4.02
N PHE A 132 -18.45 -1.64 3.28
CA PHE A 132 -17.26 -0.82 3.55
C PHE A 132 -17.14 0.42 2.66
N ALA A 133 -18.22 0.81 1.96
CA ALA A 133 -18.21 1.93 1.02
C ALA A 133 -17.79 3.27 1.66
N ASP A 134 -18.02 3.46 2.97
CA ASP A 134 -17.60 4.66 3.69
C ASP A 134 -16.08 4.85 3.68
N SER A 135 -15.31 3.74 3.67
CA SER A 135 -13.85 3.78 3.64
C SER A 135 -13.28 4.41 2.38
N ASP A 136 -14.01 4.38 1.26
CA ASP A 136 -13.58 5.03 0.00
C ASP A 136 -13.47 6.55 0.21
N VAL A 137 -14.45 7.12 0.93
CA VAL A 137 -14.51 8.56 1.29
C VAL A 137 -13.39 8.92 2.27
N TYR A 138 -13.12 8.07 3.26
CA TYR A 138 -12.10 8.32 4.26
C TYR A 138 -10.67 8.25 3.68
N LYS A 139 -10.40 7.29 2.80
CA LYS A 139 -9.12 7.19 2.08
C LYS A 139 -8.89 8.38 1.15
N TRP A 140 -9.93 8.85 0.46
CA TRP A 140 -9.83 10.06 -0.32
C TRP A 140 -9.51 11.27 0.57
N THR A 141 -10.14 11.40 1.73
CA THR A 141 -9.84 12.47 2.71
C THR A 141 -8.39 12.40 3.19
N GLU A 142 -7.86 11.19 3.38
CA GLU A 142 -6.45 10.97 3.73
C GLU A 142 -5.51 11.43 2.61
N ALA A 143 -5.83 11.08 1.35
CA ALA A 143 -5.06 11.52 0.18
C ALA A 143 -5.04 13.05 0.06
N VAL A 144 -6.19 13.71 0.29
CA VAL A 144 -6.29 15.17 0.36
C VAL A 144 -5.44 15.73 1.49
N GLY A 145 -5.48 15.11 2.68
CA GLY A 145 -4.66 15.52 3.82
C GLY A 145 -3.16 15.54 3.46
N PHE A 146 -2.66 14.50 2.84
CA PHE A 146 -1.25 14.44 2.40
C PHE A 146 -0.95 15.43 1.27
N ALA A 147 -1.87 15.64 0.33
CA ALA A 147 -1.69 16.63 -0.73
C ALA A 147 -1.59 18.05 -0.18
N LEU A 148 -2.41 18.40 0.81
CA LEU A 148 -2.41 19.71 1.48
C LEU A 148 -1.17 19.93 2.35
N GLN A 149 -0.57 18.88 2.92
CA GLN A 149 0.72 18.99 3.62
C GLN A 149 1.87 19.39 2.67
N SER A 150 1.74 19.09 1.37
CA SER A 150 2.77 19.40 0.37
C SER A 150 2.58 20.73 -0.35
N GLY A 151 1.51 21.49 -0.03
CA GLY A 151 1.24 22.80 -0.62
C GLY A 151 -0.21 23.24 -0.49
N ASP A 152 -0.43 24.55 -0.58
CA ASP A 152 -1.78 25.11 -0.51
C ASP A 152 -2.59 24.78 -1.77
N ARG A 153 -3.83 24.27 -1.56
CA ARG A 153 -4.76 23.83 -2.62
C ARG A 153 -6.19 24.18 -2.23
N PRO A 154 -6.58 25.45 -2.41
CA PRO A 154 -7.85 25.98 -1.86
C PRO A 154 -9.09 25.22 -2.34
N GLU A 155 -9.14 24.82 -3.61
CA GLU A 155 -10.29 24.08 -4.17
C GLU A 155 -10.43 22.71 -3.53
N MET A 156 -9.34 21.98 -3.43
CA MET A 156 -9.30 20.64 -2.81
C MET A 156 -9.64 20.72 -1.31
N ARG A 157 -9.15 21.76 -0.61
CA ARG A 157 -9.51 22.03 0.78
C ARG A 157 -11.01 22.27 0.93
N THR A 158 -11.61 23.12 0.08
CA THR A 158 -13.05 23.43 0.10
C THR A 158 -13.90 22.17 -0.16
N GLN A 159 -13.49 21.33 -1.09
CA GLN A 159 -14.16 20.05 -1.36
C GLN A 159 -14.11 19.12 -0.14
N ALA A 160 -12.95 19.01 0.50
CA ALA A 160 -12.78 18.16 1.68
C ALA A 160 -13.57 18.69 2.89
N GLU A 161 -13.57 20.00 3.15
CA GLU A 161 -14.37 20.61 4.22
C GLU A 161 -15.87 20.33 4.05
N LYS A 162 -16.39 20.49 2.83
CA LYS A 162 -17.78 20.17 2.51
C LYS A 162 -18.09 18.68 2.75
N LEU A 163 -17.22 17.80 2.27
CA LEU A 163 -17.37 16.37 2.43
C LEU A 163 -17.31 15.96 3.91
N ILE A 164 -16.38 16.51 4.68
CA ILE A 164 -16.26 16.29 6.12
C ILE A 164 -17.53 16.75 6.85
N ASP A 165 -18.07 17.94 6.53
CA ASP A 165 -19.30 18.45 7.12
C ASP A 165 -20.50 17.52 6.81
N GLU A 166 -20.58 16.91 5.63
CA GLU A 166 -21.61 15.93 5.28
C GLU A 166 -21.42 14.59 6.03
N VAL A 167 -20.18 14.14 6.23
CA VAL A 167 -19.84 12.93 6.99
C VAL A 167 -20.22 13.09 8.47
N ILE A 168 -19.76 14.14 9.13
CA ILE A 168 -20.03 14.34 10.57
C ILE A 168 -21.50 14.61 10.87
N ALA A 169 -22.25 15.15 9.91
CA ALA A 169 -23.67 15.43 10.08
C ALA A 169 -24.52 14.16 10.35
N VAL A 170 -24.02 12.97 9.98
CA VAL A 170 -24.74 11.70 10.18
C VAL A 170 -24.33 10.98 11.48
N GLN A 171 -23.36 11.51 12.23
CA GLN A 171 -22.93 10.88 13.48
C GLN A 171 -24.06 10.86 14.51
N GLU A 172 -24.34 9.69 15.07
CA GLU A 172 -25.36 9.55 16.12
C GLU A 172 -24.92 10.19 17.44
N PRO A 173 -25.88 10.54 18.33
CA PRO A 173 -25.54 11.02 19.68
C PRO A 173 -24.67 10.09 20.50
N SER A 174 -24.72 8.78 20.21
CA SER A 174 -23.85 7.76 20.82
C SER A 174 -22.39 7.83 20.37
N GLY A 175 -22.04 8.67 19.40
CA GLY A 175 -20.75 8.69 18.74
C GLY A 175 -20.63 7.76 17.52
N TYR A 176 -21.56 6.82 17.32
CA TYR A 176 -21.50 5.88 16.20
C TYR A 176 -21.67 6.56 14.85
N LEU A 177 -20.90 6.15 13.85
CA LEU A 177 -20.97 6.64 12.48
C LEU A 177 -20.64 5.50 11.49
N ASN A 178 -21.63 5.08 10.70
CA ASN A 178 -21.46 4.13 9.60
C ASN A 178 -22.73 4.13 8.75
N THR A 179 -22.62 4.48 7.46
CA THR A 179 -23.82 4.71 6.63
C THR A 179 -24.64 3.44 6.37
N TYR A 180 -23.99 2.27 6.38
CA TYR A 180 -24.69 1.01 6.12
C TYR A 180 -25.55 0.55 7.30
N TYR A 181 -25.13 0.83 8.55
CA TYR A 181 -25.77 0.31 9.76
C TYR A 181 -26.56 1.36 10.56
N GLN A 182 -26.87 2.52 10.00
CA GLN A 182 -27.60 3.59 10.70
C GLN A 182 -29.08 3.73 10.35
N ASP A 183 -29.63 2.87 9.51
CA ASP A 183 -31.05 2.86 9.13
C ASP A 183 -31.79 1.60 9.65
N ASP A 184 -32.52 0.93 8.79
CA ASP A 184 -33.26 -0.33 9.07
C ASP A 184 -32.33 -1.51 9.46
N ARG A 185 -31.03 -1.42 9.20
CA ARG A 185 -30.01 -2.42 9.54
C ARG A 185 -29.34 -2.18 10.90
N LYS A 186 -29.82 -1.22 11.67
CA LYS A 186 -29.29 -0.87 13.01
C LYS A 186 -29.21 -2.06 13.97
N SER A 187 -30.14 -3.02 13.85
CA SER A 187 -30.16 -4.26 14.65
C SER A 187 -29.02 -5.24 14.31
N LEU A 188 -28.33 -5.04 13.18
CA LEU A 188 -27.20 -5.88 12.75
C LEU A 188 -25.83 -5.30 13.16
N ARG A 189 -25.83 -4.11 13.77
CA ARG A 189 -24.63 -3.37 14.16
C ARG A 189 -23.79 -4.14 15.16
N MET A 190 -22.49 -4.29 14.88
CA MET A 190 -21.48 -4.85 15.77
C MET A 190 -21.85 -6.22 16.39
N LEU A 191 -22.74 -6.99 15.76
CA LEU A 191 -23.06 -8.34 16.25
C LEU A 191 -21.88 -9.29 16.00
N PRO A 192 -21.62 -10.28 16.89
CA PRO A 192 -20.52 -11.23 16.69
C PRO A 192 -20.52 -11.90 15.31
N GLN A 193 -21.69 -12.26 14.77
CA GLN A 193 -21.83 -12.86 13.45
C GLN A 193 -21.57 -11.90 12.30
N THR A 194 -21.72 -10.57 12.49
CA THR A 194 -21.48 -9.56 11.45
C THR A 194 -20.07 -8.95 11.53
N GLN A 195 -19.41 -8.99 12.67
CA GLN A 195 -18.05 -8.42 12.84
C GLN A 195 -17.06 -8.98 11.81
N THR A 196 -17.20 -10.25 11.40
CA THR A 196 -16.30 -10.89 10.44
C THR A 196 -16.48 -10.41 9.00
N THR A 197 -17.60 -9.80 8.65
CA THR A 197 -17.97 -9.40 7.28
C THR A 197 -18.50 -7.97 7.19
N GLY A 198 -18.90 -7.38 8.30
CA GLY A 198 -19.58 -6.07 8.35
C GLY A 198 -18.64 -4.87 8.18
N HIS A 199 -17.34 -5.05 8.32
CA HIS A 199 -16.30 -4.03 8.10
C HIS A 199 -16.49 -2.73 8.90
N GLU A 200 -17.23 -2.75 10.02
CA GLU A 200 -17.44 -1.54 10.83
C GLU A 200 -16.13 -1.01 11.39
N MET A 201 -15.27 -1.91 11.90
CA MET A 201 -13.94 -1.55 12.41
C MET A 201 -12.99 -1.09 11.30
N TYR A 202 -13.07 -1.67 10.12
CA TYR A 202 -12.32 -1.25 8.94
C TYR A 202 -12.68 0.20 8.52
N ASN A 203 -13.99 0.50 8.46
CA ASN A 203 -14.45 1.86 8.16
C ASN A 203 -13.98 2.86 9.22
N LEU A 204 -14.05 2.51 10.51
CA LEU A 204 -13.58 3.38 11.58
C LEU A 204 -12.05 3.57 11.51
N GLY A 205 -11.28 2.53 11.25
CA GLY A 205 -9.82 2.63 11.10
C GLY A 205 -9.45 3.63 10.02
N HIS A 206 -10.02 3.51 8.82
CA HIS A 206 -9.79 4.48 7.74
C HIS A 206 -10.31 5.89 8.04
N MET A 207 -11.42 6.00 8.79
CA MET A 207 -11.90 7.29 9.26
C MET A 207 -10.86 7.97 10.16
N LEU A 208 -10.26 7.22 11.09
CA LEU A 208 -9.22 7.75 11.98
C LEU A 208 -7.98 8.18 11.20
N GLN A 209 -7.48 7.33 10.28
CA GLN A 209 -6.31 7.68 9.44
C GLN A 209 -6.58 8.91 8.58
N GLY A 210 -7.72 8.98 7.90
CA GLY A 210 -8.11 10.13 7.09
C GLY A 210 -8.27 11.41 7.92
N ALA A 211 -8.88 11.29 9.11
CA ALA A 211 -9.05 12.41 10.03
C ALA A 211 -7.72 12.94 10.55
N ILE A 212 -6.78 12.05 10.89
CA ILE A 212 -5.46 12.41 11.40
C ILE A 212 -4.62 13.07 10.30
N ALA A 213 -4.61 12.50 9.08
CA ALA A 213 -3.89 13.09 7.96
C ALA A 213 -4.42 14.50 7.61
N TYR A 214 -5.75 14.68 7.64
CA TYR A 214 -6.36 15.97 7.39
C TYR A 214 -6.08 16.99 8.51
N TYR A 215 -6.11 16.55 9.78
CA TYR A 215 -5.72 17.35 10.94
C TYR A 215 -4.25 17.82 10.84
N ARG A 216 -3.34 16.94 10.47
CA ARG A 216 -1.92 17.26 10.25
C ARG A 216 -1.68 18.26 9.12
N ALA A 217 -2.62 18.37 8.20
CA ALA A 217 -2.53 19.32 7.09
C ALA A 217 -3.10 20.70 7.41
N THR A 218 -4.15 20.74 8.23
CA THR A 218 -5.02 21.92 8.34
C THR A 218 -5.21 22.46 9.76
N GLY A 219 -4.97 21.60 10.76
CA GLY A 219 -5.35 21.87 12.15
C GLY A 219 -6.85 21.74 12.42
N ASP A 220 -7.68 21.41 11.40
CA ASP A 220 -9.13 21.21 11.58
C ASP A 220 -9.39 19.86 12.26
N ARG A 221 -10.10 19.91 13.38
CA ARG A 221 -10.39 18.78 14.25
C ARG A 221 -11.74 18.12 13.99
N LYS A 222 -12.59 18.67 13.14
CA LYS A 222 -13.98 18.21 12.99
C LYS A 222 -14.11 16.70 12.80
N LEU A 223 -13.40 16.14 11.81
CA LEU A 223 -13.44 14.69 11.54
C LEU A 223 -12.70 13.90 12.62
N LEU A 224 -11.60 14.43 13.16
CA LEU A 224 -10.85 13.81 14.24
C LEU A 224 -11.70 13.72 15.52
N ASP A 225 -12.37 14.79 15.91
CA ASP A 225 -13.27 14.79 17.07
C ASP A 225 -14.45 13.82 16.88
N ALA A 226 -14.97 13.67 15.65
CA ALA A 226 -15.98 12.67 15.35
C ALA A 226 -15.42 11.25 15.49
N GLY A 227 -14.18 10.99 15.05
CA GLY A 227 -13.48 9.72 15.25
C GLY A 227 -13.25 9.41 16.74
N ILE A 228 -12.76 10.41 17.50
CA ILE A 228 -12.58 10.30 18.97
C ILE A 228 -13.90 9.92 19.65
N ARG A 229 -14.99 10.62 19.32
CA ARG A 229 -16.32 10.30 19.87
C ARG A 229 -16.77 8.89 19.53
N PHE A 230 -16.51 8.41 18.32
CA PHE A 230 -16.86 7.03 17.97
C PHE A 230 -16.07 6.02 18.82
N VAL A 231 -14.79 6.28 19.06
CA VAL A 231 -13.94 5.40 19.89
C VAL A 231 -14.29 5.51 21.36
N ASP A 232 -14.33 6.73 21.92
CA ASP A 232 -14.39 6.95 23.36
C ASP A 232 -15.83 6.86 23.91
N ASP A 233 -16.85 7.32 23.17
CA ASP A 233 -18.25 7.34 23.64
C ASP A 233 -19.01 6.06 23.23
N PHE A 234 -18.61 5.39 22.13
CA PHE A 234 -19.31 4.20 21.67
C PHE A 234 -18.46 2.93 21.79
N LEU A 235 -17.26 2.89 21.23
CA LEU A 235 -16.50 1.63 21.11
C LEU A 235 -15.97 1.17 22.47
N ILE A 236 -15.15 1.99 23.12
CA ILE A 236 -14.50 1.64 24.41
C ILE A 236 -15.51 1.32 25.53
N PRO A 237 -16.63 2.05 25.71
CA PRO A 237 -17.58 1.70 26.76
C PRO A 237 -18.27 0.35 26.57
N ASN A 238 -18.54 -0.05 25.33
CA ASN A 238 -19.38 -1.20 24.98
C ASN A 238 -18.61 -2.47 24.63
N TYR A 239 -17.36 -2.35 24.17
CA TYR A 239 -16.58 -3.46 23.61
C TYR A 239 -15.22 -3.59 24.31
N GLY A 240 -14.74 -4.84 24.42
CA GLY A 240 -13.47 -5.14 25.06
C GLY A 240 -13.52 -6.39 25.93
N PRO A 241 -12.58 -6.49 26.90
CA PRO A 241 -12.59 -7.60 27.86
C PRO A 241 -13.91 -7.70 28.65
N ALA A 242 -14.28 -8.91 29.10
CA ALA A 242 -15.44 -9.09 29.95
C ALA A 242 -15.44 -8.09 31.12
N PRO A 243 -16.60 -7.51 31.52
CA PRO A 243 -17.97 -7.85 31.10
C PRO A 243 -18.46 -7.19 29.80
N LYS A 244 -17.62 -6.40 29.10
CA LYS A 244 -18.00 -5.77 27.83
C LYS A 244 -18.22 -6.80 26.72
N ASN A 245 -18.88 -6.39 25.64
CA ASN A 245 -19.07 -7.23 24.47
C ASN A 245 -17.72 -7.57 23.82
N PRO A 246 -17.55 -8.79 23.29
CA PRO A 246 -16.35 -9.14 22.55
C PRO A 246 -16.29 -8.42 21.20
N ILE A 247 -15.06 -8.21 20.71
CA ILE A 247 -14.82 -7.60 19.39
C ILE A 247 -13.67 -8.28 18.69
N VAL A 248 -13.82 -8.45 17.38
CA VAL A 248 -12.74 -8.82 16.44
C VAL A 248 -12.77 -7.86 15.25
N SER A 249 -11.62 -7.54 14.68
CA SER A 249 -11.57 -6.54 13.61
C SER A 249 -12.17 -7.01 12.29
N GLY A 250 -12.30 -8.29 12.06
CA GLY A 250 -12.81 -8.85 10.81
C GLY A 250 -11.95 -8.53 9.59
N HIS A 251 -11.67 -7.27 9.39
CA HIS A 251 -10.63 -6.75 8.49
C HIS A 251 -9.72 -5.80 9.29
N PRO A 252 -8.48 -6.21 9.63
CA PRO A 252 -7.52 -5.37 10.31
C PRO A 252 -7.30 -4.03 9.58
N GLU A 253 -7.33 -2.97 10.34
CA GLU A 253 -7.12 -1.57 10.01
C GLU A 253 -7.26 -0.72 11.28
N ILE A 254 -8.25 -1.09 12.11
CA ILE A 254 -8.59 -0.34 13.34
C ILE A 254 -7.42 -0.33 14.32
N GLU A 255 -6.59 -1.37 14.32
CA GLU A 255 -5.44 -1.49 15.21
C GLU A 255 -4.45 -0.36 14.98
N MET A 256 -4.12 -0.05 13.69
CA MET A 256 -3.29 1.09 13.31
C MET A 256 -3.96 2.42 13.70
N GLY A 257 -5.26 2.56 13.39
CA GLY A 257 -6.02 3.76 13.67
C GLY A 257 -6.09 4.08 15.17
N LEU A 258 -6.30 3.08 16.03
CA LEU A 258 -6.34 3.25 17.48
C LEU A 258 -4.98 3.63 18.07
N ILE A 259 -3.90 3.02 17.59
CA ILE A 259 -2.56 3.33 18.10
C ILE A 259 -2.13 4.72 17.67
N GLU A 260 -2.43 5.11 16.44
CA GLU A 260 -2.15 6.46 15.97
C GLU A 260 -3.02 7.50 16.70
N LEU A 261 -4.26 7.15 17.02
CA LEU A 261 -5.11 7.98 17.88
C LEU A 261 -4.52 8.14 19.29
N TYR A 262 -4.04 7.04 19.89
CA TYR A 262 -3.31 7.08 21.16
C TYR A 262 -2.10 8.02 21.12
N ARG A 263 -1.31 7.98 20.04
CA ARG A 263 -0.15 8.86 19.86
C ARG A 263 -0.52 10.35 19.85
N ILE A 264 -1.73 10.67 19.44
CA ILE A 264 -2.25 12.05 19.37
C ILE A 264 -2.91 12.46 20.68
N THR A 265 -3.71 11.58 21.31
CA THR A 265 -4.49 11.91 22.49
C THR A 265 -3.75 11.62 23.81
N GLY A 266 -2.86 10.64 23.80
CA GLY A 266 -2.24 10.08 25.00
C GLY A 266 -3.17 9.18 25.82
N ASP A 267 -4.38 8.86 25.30
CA ASP A 267 -5.33 8.02 26.01
C ASP A 267 -4.98 6.53 25.89
N LYS A 268 -4.44 5.98 26.95
CA LYS A 268 -4.00 4.58 27.00
C LYS A 268 -5.13 3.57 26.73
N ARG A 269 -6.39 3.93 26.96
CA ARG A 269 -7.52 3.03 26.67
C ARG A 269 -7.59 2.64 25.19
N GLN A 270 -7.16 3.54 24.29
CA GLN A 270 -7.11 3.31 22.86
C GLN A 270 -6.01 2.29 22.50
N LEU A 271 -4.83 2.41 23.08
CA LEU A 271 -3.75 1.43 22.94
C LEU A 271 -4.13 0.06 23.53
N ASP A 272 -4.76 0.05 24.72
CA ASP A 272 -5.20 -1.19 25.38
C ASP A 272 -6.28 -1.92 24.52
N LEU A 273 -7.17 -1.17 23.87
CA LEU A 273 -8.16 -1.75 22.98
C LEU A 273 -7.51 -2.34 21.70
N ALA A 274 -6.52 -1.66 21.13
CA ALA A 274 -5.77 -2.19 19.98
C ALA A 274 -5.06 -3.51 20.36
N GLY A 275 -4.38 -3.55 21.50
CA GLY A 275 -3.76 -4.77 22.02
C GLY A 275 -4.76 -5.90 22.25
N TYR A 276 -5.94 -5.60 22.79
CA TYR A 276 -7.00 -6.57 22.97
C TYR A 276 -7.50 -7.16 21.63
N ILE A 277 -7.67 -6.33 20.62
CA ILE A 277 -8.10 -6.78 19.28
C ILE A 277 -7.01 -7.68 18.66
N LEU A 278 -5.73 -7.32 18.80
CA LEU A 278 -4.61 -8.13 18.31
C LEU A 278 -4.49 -9.49 19.01
N GLN A 279 -4.92 -9.60 20.27
CA GLN A 279 -4.96 -10.88 21.00
C GLN A 279 -6.15 -11.75 20.58
N GLY A 280 -7.18 -11.17 19.99
CA GLY A 280 -8.43 -11.85 19.71
C GLY A 280 -9.24 -12.19 20.97
N ASP A 281 -10.48 -12.58 20.78
CA ASP A 281 -11.39 -12.91 21.88
C ASP A 281 -12.05 -14.27 21.67
N LYS A 282 -11.75 -15.23 22.55
CA LYS A 282 -12.30 -16.59 22.49
C LYS A 282 -13.82 -16.66 22.71
N ARG A 283 -14.46 -15.58 23.22
CA ARG A 283 -15.92 -15.47 23.30
C ARG A 283 -16.58 -15.31 21.92
N VAL A 284 -15.82 -14.90 20.90
CA VAL A 284 -16.27 -14.94 19.51
C VAL A 284 -15.83 -16.27 18.93
N ASP A 285 -16.74 -17.25 18.93
CA ASP A 285 -16.49 -18.59 18.39
C ASP A 285 -16.41 -18.53 16.85
N LEU A 286 -15.18 -18.62 16.33
CA LEU A 286 -14.89 -18.55 14.91
C LEU A 286 -14.16 -19.81 14.45
N PRO A 287 -14.57 -20.40 13.31
CA PRO A 287 -13.84 -21.53 12.75
C PRO A 287 -12.46 -21.10 12.24
N ASP A 288 -11.45 -21.95 12.36
CA ASP A 288 -10.05 -21.69 11.99
C ASP A 288 -9.91 -21.09 10.59
N ARG A 289 -10.64 -21.60 9.60
CA ARG A 289 -10.65 -21.06 8.24
C ARG A 289 -10.98 -19.56 8.20
N ARG A 290 -11.83 -19.08 9.13
CA ARG A 290 -12.25 -17.68 9.19
C ARG A 290 -11.18 -16.82 9.83
N THR A 291 -10.60 -17.26 10.95
CA THR A 291 -9.51 -16.54 11.64
C THR A 291 -8.24 -16.49 10.78
N ILE A 292 -7.97 -17.56 10.01
CA ILE A 292 -6.91 -17.57 9.00
C ILE A 292 -7.18 -16.52 7.92
N TYR A 293 -8.39 -16.54 7.34
CA TYR A 293 -8.77 -15.63 6.25
C TYR A 293 -8.71 -14.16 6.69
N MET A 294 -9.24 -13.85 7.88
CA MET A 294 -9.27 -12.49 8.40
C MET A 294 -7.93 -12.00 8.94
N PHE A 295 -7.00 -12.90 9.20
CA PHE A 295 -5.76 -12.64 9.94
C PHE A 295 -6.02 -11.94 11.29
N SER A 296 -7.15 -12.28 11.95
CA SER A 296 -7.67 -11.70 13.18
C SER A 296 -8.42 -12.78 13.97
N GLY A 297 -8.77 -12.50 15.24
CA GLY A 297 -9.58 -13.39 16.08
C GLY A 297 -8.79 -14.50 16.78
N THR A 298 -7.48 -14.59 16.57
CA THR A 298 -6.52 -15.41 17.32
C THR A 298 -5.33 -14.54 17.71
N PRO A 299 -4.61 -14.86 18.81
CA PRO A 299 -3.48 -14.07 19.23
C PRO A 299 -2.47 -13.85 18.11
N PHE A 300 -2.13 -12.59 17.84
CA PHE A 300 -1.17 -12.26 16.80
C PHE A 300 0.17 -12.96 17.02
N THR A 301 0.60 -13.06 18.28
CA THR A 301 1.88 -13.65 18.70
C THR A 301 1.98 -15.16 18.50
N GLU A 302 0.87 -15.85 18.21
CA GLU A 302 0.84 -17.28 17.91
C GLU A 302 0.98 -17.59 16.40
N ARG A 303 1.02 -16.56 15.53
CA ARG A 303 1.10 -16.74 14.09
C ARG A 303 2.51 -17.13 13.66
N THR A 304 2.59 -18.03 12.68
CA THR A 304 3.87 -18.60 12.22
C THR A 304 4.12 -18.47 10.73
N LYS A 305 3.10 -18.05 9.96
CA LYS A 305 3.18 -17.88 8.49
C LYS A 305 2.19 -16.85 7.98
N MET A 306 2.51 -16.24 6.85
CA MET A 306 1.61 -15.36 6.10
C MET A 306 0.57 -16.21 5.37
N GLN A 307 -0.73 -15.92 5.60
CA GLN A 307 -1.84 -16.69 5.05
C GLN A 307 -3.13 -15.87 5.08
N GLY A 308 -4.16 -16.36 4.39
CA GLY A 308 -5.44 -15.66 4.30
C GLY A 308 -5.38 -14.44 3.39
N HIS A 309 -6.31 -13.53 3.55
CA HIS A 309 -6.42 -12.34 2.71
C HIS A 309 -5.19 -11.43 2.87
N ALA A 310 -4.55 -11.09 1.77
CA ALA A 310 -3.24 -10.44 1.80
C ALA A 310 -3.27 -9.05 2.46
N VAL A 311 -4.24 -8.20 2.12
CA VAL A 311 -4.34 -6.84 2.71
C VAL A 311 -4.57 -6.93 4.22
N ARG A 312 -5.47 -7.82 4.67
CA ARG A 312 -5.75 -8.01 6.10
C ARG A 312 -4.51 -8.43 6.87
N ALA A 313 -3.73 -9.36 6.30
CA ALA A 313 -2.49 -9.82 6.92
C ALA A 313 -1.45 -8.69 7.00
N MET A 314 -1.27 -7.89 5.93
CA MET A 314 -0.37 -6.75 5.94
C MET A 314 -0.77 -5.70 6.98
N TYR A 315 -2.05 -5.34 7.04
CA TYR A 315 -2.55 -4.33 7.98
C TYR A 315 -2.48 -4.82 9.44
N ALA A 316 -2.76 -6.11 9.69
CA ALA A 316 -2.53 -6.69 11.01
C ALA A 316 -1.05 -6.62 11.44
N CYS A 317 -0.13 -6.86 10.51
CA CYS A 317 1.31 -6.71 10.76
C CYS A 317 1.70 -5.26 11.02
N CYS A 318 1.09 -4.29 10.32
CA CYS A 318 1.29 -2.86 10.62
C CYS A 318 0.84 -2.54 12.05
N GLY A 319 -0.40 -2.87 12.42
CA GLY A 319 -0.93 -2.62 13.76
C GLY A 319 -0.14 -3.33 14.86
N ALA A 320 0.33 -4.56 14.62
CA ALA A 320 1.17 -5.29 15.55
C ALA A 320 2.56 -4.66 15.71
N THR A 321 3.13 -4.08 14.65
CA THR A 321 4.40 -3.36 14.73
C THR A 321 4.23 -2.03 15.45
N ASP A 322 3.13 -1.31 15.19
CA ASP A 322 2.77 -0.11 15.95
C ASP A 322 2.61 -0.42 17.45
N TYR A 323 1.92 -1.51 17.78
CA TYR A 323 1.76 -1.95 19.17
C TYR A 323 3.11 -2.27 19.85
N TYR A 324 4.01 -2.94 19.14
CA TYR A 324 5.37 -3.16 19.63
C TYR A 324 6.10 -1.85 19.90
N MET A 325 6.03 -0.88 19.01
CA MET A 325 6.72 0.41 19.17
C MET A 325 6.27 1.17 20.41
N GLU A 326 5.02 0.98 20.84
CA GLU A 326 4.48 1.62 22.05
C GLU A 326 4.72 0.81 23.32
N THR A 327 4.77 -0.52 23.25
CA THR A 327 4.79 -1.40 24.44
C THR A 327 6.12 -2.10 24.71
N GLY A 328 6.92 -2.35 23.66
CA GLY A 328 8.15 -3.15 23.74
C GLY A 328 7.91 -4.64 23.99
N ASP A 329 6.70 -5.16 23.71
CA ASP A 329 6.43 -6.59 23.87
C ASP A 329 7.15 -7.42 22.80
N GLU A 330 8.26 -8.02 23.21
CA GLU A 330 9.16 -8.81 22.34
C GLU A 330 8.49 -10.00 21.66
N ALA A 331 7.36 -10.50 22.17
CA ALA A 331 6.61 -11.56 21.51
C ALA A 331 6.06 -11.10 20.16
N TYR A 332 5.65 -9.83 20.05
CA TYR A 332 5.22 -9.23 18.78
C TYR A 332 6.38 -9.13 17.81
N LEU A 333 7.51 -8.56 18.20
CA LEU A 333 8.67 -8.41 17.31
C LEU A 333 9.19 -9.76 16.83
N LYS A 334 9.22 -10.77 17.68
CA LYS A 334 9.59 -12.14 17.31
C LYS A 334 8.65 -12.68 16.23
N THR A 335 7.34 -12.55 16.42
CA THR A 335 6.33 -13.02 15.45
C THR A 335 6.43 -12.25 14.14
N LEU A 336 6.56 -10.92 14.19
CA LEU A 336 6.74 -10.08 13.01
C LEU A 336 7.95 -10.51 12.16
N ASN A 337 9.08 -10.82 12.80
CA ASN A 337 10.26 -11.33 12.08
C ASN A 337 10.02 -12.71 11.44
N VAL A 338 9.29 -13.62 12.10
CA VAL A 338 8.91 -14.92 11.54
C VAL A 338 8.04 -14.73 10.31
N LEU A 339 7.01 -13.88 10.40
CA LEU A 339 6.09 -13.60 9.31
C LEU A 339 6.79 -12.90 8.12
N TRP A 340 7.71 -11.96 8.42
CA TRP A 340 8.47 -11.25 7.40
C TRP A 340 9.37 -12.20 6.61
N ASN A 341 10.06 -13.10 7.30
CA ASN A 341 10.90 -14.11 6.67
C ASN A 341 10.07 -15.09 5.81
N ASP A 342 8.92 -15.55 6.31
CA ASP A 342 8.02 -16.43 5.52
C ASP A 342 7.54 -15.73 4.24
N MET A 343 7.12 -14.45 4.35
CA MET A 343 6.66 -13.68 3.22
C MET A 343 7.76 -13.44 2.17
N THR A 344 8.87 -12.88 2.59
CA THR A 344 9.92 -12.43 1.66
C THR A 344 10.69 -13.57 1.02
N SER A 345 10.79 -14.72 1.71
CA SER A 345 11.51 -15.89 1.18
C SER A 345 10.64 -16.85 0.35
N THR A 346 9.30 -16.77 0.45
CA THR A 346 8.43 -17.78 -0.17
C THR A 346 7.15 -17.28 -0.85
N LYS A 347 6.76 -16.00 -0.68
CA LYS A 347 5.41 -15.53 -1.06
C LYS A 347 5.36 -14.14 -1.69
N MET A 348 6.49 -13.46 -1.82
CA MET A 348 6.58 -12.14 -2.43
C MET A 348 7.01 -12.27 -3.89
N TYR A 349 6.28 -11.62 -4.78
CA TYR A 349 6.65 -11.51 -6.19
C TYR A 349 7.91 -10.65 -6.40
N VAL A 350 8.57 -10.85 -7.53
CA VAL A 350 9.74 -10.04 -7.93
C VAL A 350 9.44 -8.54 -7.98
N THR A 351 8.16 -8.18 -8.15
CA THR A 351 7.66 -6.79 -8.15
C THR A 351 7.40 -6.21 -6.76
N GLY A 352 7.62 -6.98 -5.69
CA GLY A 352 7.25 -6.58 -4.33
C GLY A 352 5.75 -6.73 -4.01
N GLY A 353 4.95 -7.18 -4.99
CA GLY A 353 3.54 -7.54 -4.78
C GLY A 353 3.41 -8.81 -3.93
N VAL A 354 2.28 -8.96 -3.24
CA VAL A 354 1.94 -10.13 -2.43
C VAL A 354 0.49 -10.55 -2.64
N GLY A 355 0.14 -11.78 -2.25
CA GLY A 355 -1.20 -12.31 -2.45
C GLY A 355 -1.37 -12.90 -3.85
N SER A 356 -1.10 -14.22 -4.00
CA SER A 356 -1.06 -14.88 -5.31
C SER A 356 -2.42 -15.36 -5.80
N ARG A 357 -3.37 -15.63 -4.88
CA ARG A 357 -4.67 -16.22 -5.20
C ARG A 357 -5.74 -15.16 -5.37
N ALA A 358 -6.49 -15.21 -6.46
CA ALA A 358 -7.68 -14.39 -6.66
C ALA A 358 -8.85 -14.83 -5.75
N ASP A 359 -8.94 -16.15 -5.46
CA ASP A 359 -9.93 -16.65 -4.52
C ASP A 359 -9.57 -16.22 -3.09
N GLY A 360 -10.46 -15.42 -2.52
CA GLY A 360 -10.27 -14.80 -1.20
C GLY A 360 -9.18 -13.72 -1.17
N GLU A 361 -8.66 -13.25 -2.30
CA GLU A 361 -7.60 -12.22 -2.38
C GLU A 361 -6.40 -12.59 -1.50
N ALA A 362 -6.00 -13.87 -1.51
CA ALA A 362 -5.25 -14.50 -0.46
C ALA A 362 -3.80 -14.80 -0.82
N PHE A 363 -2.97 -14.93 0.22
CA PHE A 363 -1.69 -15.60 0.10
C PHE A 363 -1.88 -17.05 -0.37
N GLY A 364 -1.03 -17.50 -1.28
CA GLY A 364 -0.86 -18.90 -1.63
C GLY A 364 0.00 -19.68 -0.64
N ASP A 365 0.22 -20.94 -0.96
CA ASP A 365 1.21 -21.75 -0.25
C ASP A 365 2.64 -21.27 -0.53
N ALA A 366 3.62 -21.76 0.23
CA ALA A 366 5.02 -21.40 -0.01
C ALA A 366 5.41 -21.73 -1.46
N TYR A 367 5.98 -20.75 -2.16
CA TYR A 367 6.40 -20.80 -3.57
C TYR A 367 5.24 -20.88 -4.59
N GLU A 368 4.00 -20.64 -4.18
CA GLU A 368 2.87 -20.53 -5.10
C GLU A 368 2.79 -19.07 -5.62
N LEU A 369 3.52 -18.82 -6.70
CA LEU A 369 3.65 -17.52 -7.33
C LEU A 369 3.35 -17.63 -8.85
N PRO A 370 2.08 -17.90 -9.23
CA PRO A 370 1.69 -17.97 -10.63
C PRO A 370 1.85 -16.61 -11.33
N ASN A 371 2.21 -16.63 -12.62
CA ASN A 371 2.38 -15.40 -13.39
C ASN A 371 1.07 -14.87 -13.96
N PHE A 372 0.39 -15.66 -14.76
CA PHE A 372 -0.85 -15.26 -15.43
C PHE A 372 -2.03 -15.10 -14.46
N ARG A 373 -2.09 -15.95 -13.44
CA ARG A 373 -3.14 -15.96 -12.42
C ARG A 373 -2.78 -15.13 -11.19
N ALA A 374 -1.62 -14.48 -11.18
CA ALA A 374 -1.23 -13.63 -10.08
C ALA A 374 -2.34 -12.62 -9.77
N TYR A 375 -2.76 -12.57 -8.51
CA TYR A 375 -3.67 -11.51 -8.07
C TYR A 375 -2.88 -10.24 -7.80
N GLY A 376 -1.90 -10.28 -6.89
CA GLY A 376 -0.98 -9.18 -6.66
C GLY A 376 -1.71 -7.86 -6.46
N GLU A 377 -2.67 -7.82 -5.54
CA GLU A 377 -3.53 -6.66 -5.34
C GLU A 377 -2.72 -5.41 -5.01
N SER A 378 -3.09 -4.27 -5.61
CA SER A 378 -2.41 -2.99 -5.35
C SER A 378 -2.44 -2.60 -3.87
N CYS A 379 -3.56 -2.83 -3.16
CA CYS A 379 -3.65 -2.57 -1.72
C CYS A 379 -2.69 -3.48 -0.91
N ALA A 380 -2.47 -4.71 -1.35
CA ALA A 380 -1.56 -5.63 -0.68
C ALA A 380 -0.09 -5.21 -0.84
N ALA A 381 0.29 -4.71 -2.03
CA ALA A 381 1.62 -4.13 -2.26
C ALA A 381 1.85 -2.87 -1.41
N ILE A 382 0.82 -2.02 -1.27
CA ILE A 382 0.84 -0.84 -0.38
C ILE A 382 0.98 -1.28 1.09
N GLY A 383 0.18 -2.25 1.52
CA GLY A 383 0.28 -2.80 2.87
C GLY A 383 1.66 -3.39 3.18
N ASN A 384 2.29 -4.03 2.18
CA ASN A 384 3.67 -4.51 2.30
C ASN A 384 4.66 -3.35 2.51
N MET A 385 4.54 -2.26 1.74
CA MET A 385 5.34 -1.05 1.94
C MET A 385 5.11 -0.43 3.33
N MET A 386 3.86 -0.27 3.77
CA MET A 386 3.50 0.30 5.08
C MET A 386 4.07 -0.52 6.24
N TRP A 387 4.01 -1.85 6.15
CA TRP A 387 4.59 -2.72 7.17
C TRP A 387 6.13 -2.64 7.20
N ASN A 388 6.78 -2.66 6.03
CA ASN A 388 8.25 -2.53 5.96
C ASN A 388 8.72 -1.16 6.47
N TRP A 389 7.95 -0.08 6.28
CA TRP A 389 8.26 1.23 6.88
C TRP A 389 8.30 1.18 8.39
N ARG A 390 7.31 0.54 9.02
CA ARG A 390 7.25 0.34 10.47
C ARG A 390 8.39 -0.54 10.99
N MET A 391 8.70 -1.63 10.29
CA MET A 391 9.83 -2.50 10.64
C MET A 391 11.18 -1.78 10.48
N LEU A 392 11.30 -0.91 9.50
CA LEU A 392 12.46 -0.01 9.34
C LEU A 392 12.56 0.94 10.54
N ALA A 393 11.45 1.53 10.97
CA ALA A 393 11.43 2.42 12.14
C ALA A 393 11.86 1.70 13.43
N VAL A 394 11.51 0.43 13.58
CA VAL A 394 11.94 -0.40 14.72
C VAL A 394 13.44 -0.69 14.68
N THR A 395 13.98 -1.07 13.52
CA THR A 395 15.32 -1.69 13.45
C THR A 395 16.40 -0.79 12.86
N GLY A 396 16.05 0.06 11.90
CA GLY A 396 16.96 0.80 11.03
C GLY A 396 17.70 -0.06 9.99
N ASP A 397 17.17 -1.26 9.66
CA ASP A 397 17.82 -2.18 8.72
C ASP A 397 17.42 -1.90 7.27
N ALA A 398 18.39 -1.78 6.37
CA ALA A 398 18.19 -1.43 4.97
C ALA A 398 17.35 -2.47 4.17
N LYS A 399 17.33 -3.72 4.62
CA LYS A 399 16.52 -4.79 3.98
C LYS A 399 15.02 -4.42 3.87
N PHE A 400 14.50 -3.67 4.82
CA PHE A 400 13.11 -3.19 4.80
C PHE A 400 12.94 -2.09 3.75
N THR A 401 13.91 -1.19 3.63
CA THR A 401 13.90 -0.16 2.59
C THR A 401 14.03 -0.76 1.18
N ASP A 402 14.80 -1.84 1.01
CA ASP A 402 14.89 -2.54 -0.26
C ASP A 402 13.54 -3.15 -0.69
N VAL A 403 12.74 -3.67 0.26
CA VAL A 403 11.37 -4.12 -0.03
C VAL A 403 10.44 -2.94 -0.34
N ILE A 404 10.54 -1.84 0.40
CA ILE A 404 9.79 -0.60 0.14
C ILE A 404 10.06 -0.11 -1.28
N GLU A 405 11.32 0.04 -1.65
CA GLU A 405 11.71 0.50 -2.98
C GLU A 405 11.22 -0.44 -4.09
N ARG A 406 11.40 -1.76 -3.92
CA ARG A 406 10.92 -2.76 -4.86
C ARG A 406 9.41 -2.68 -5.08
N ALA A 407 8.63 -2.62 -3.98
CA ALA A 407 7.18 -2.50 -4.07
C ALA A 407 6.76 -1.17 -4.70
N LEU A 408 7.39 -0.06 -4.28
CA LEU A 408 7.06 1.29 -4.73
C LEU A 408 7.30 1.46 -6.23
N TYR A 409 8.48 1.07 -6.74
CA TYR A 409 8.82 1.23 -8.15
C TYR A 409 8.09 0.24 -9.09
N ASN A 410 7.56 -0.86 -8.59
CA ASN A 410 6.95 -1.89 -9.42
C ASN A 410 5.49 -2.17 -9.04
N GLY A 411 5.23 -2.95 -7.99
CA GLY A 411 3.89 -3.43 -7.64
C GLY A 411 2.90 -2.33 -7.26
N ILE A 412 3.35 -1.21 -6.70
CA ILE A 412 2.52 -0.04 -6.36
C ILE A 412 2.38 0.88 -7.57
N ASN A 413 3.51 1.26 -8.20
CA ASN A 413 3.48 2.22 -9.30
C ASN A 413 2.72 1.70 -10.53
N SER A 414 2.72 0.38 -10.78
CA SER A 414 1.88 -0.24 -11.81
C SER A 414 0.39 -0.09 -11.53
N GLY A 415 -0.01 0.13 -10.27
CA GLY A 415 -1.40 0.26 -9.88
C GLY A 415 -2.13 1.48 -10.45
N MET A 416 -1.43 2.58 -10.76
CA MET A 416 -1.99 3.80 -11.32
C MET A 416 -1.42 4.06 -12.70
N SER A 417 -2.27 4.39 -13.68
CA SER A 417 -1.85 4.75 -15.04
C SER A 417 -0.93 5.97 -15.08
N LEU A 418 -0.21 6.15 -16.18
CA LEU A 418 0.67 7.31 -16.35
C LEU A 418 -0.10 8.63 -16.40
N ASP A 419 -1.34 8.62 -16.88
CA ASP A 419 -2.24 9.78 -16.87
C ASP A 419 -3.00 10.00 -15.54
N GLY A 420 -2.91 9.03 -14.61
CA GLY A 420 -3.43 9.12 -13.25
C GLY A 420 -4.91 8.82 -13.05
N VAL A 421 -5.67 8.49 -14.10
CA VAL A 421 -7.15 8.35 -14.00
C VAL A 421 -7.65 6.93 -14.22
N MET A 422 -6.74 5.98 -14.39
CA MET A 422 -7.03 4.56 -14.55
C MET A 422 -6.20 3.75 -13.56
N TYR A 423 -6.78 2.70 -12.99
CA TYR A 423 -6.16 1.94 -11.91
C TYR A 423 -6.16 0.45 -12.21
N CYS A 424 -5.14 -0.27 -11.72
CA CYS A 424 -5.12 -1.72 -11.64
C CYS A 424 -5.56 -2.16 -10.24
N TYR A 425 -6.51 -3.08 -10.17
CA TYR A 425 -6.82 -3.79 -8.94
C TYR A 425 -5.81 -4.92 -8.73
N ARG A 426 -5.69 -5.81 -9.74
CA ARG A 426 -4.70 -6.88 -9.79
C ARG A 426 -3.50 -6.52 -10.66
N ASN A 427 -2.32 -7.02 -10.32
CA ASN A 427 -1.06 -6.78 -11.02
C ASN A 427 -0.41 -8.13 -11.42
N PRO A 428 -0.85 -8.74 -12.55
CA PRO A 428 -0.32 -10.02 -13.01
C PRO A 428 1.10 -9.84 -13.60
N LEU A 429 1.87 -10.94 -13.62
CA LEU A 429 3.21 -10.97 -14.20
C LEU A 429 3.22 -11.54 -15.63
N ALA A 430 2.09 -11.98 -16.11
CA ALA A 430 1.81 -12.28 -17.51
C ALA A 430 0.35 -11.95 -17.84
N PHE A 431 0.09 -11.49 -19.05
CA PHE A 431 -1.24 -11.09 -19.51
C PHE A 431 -1.46 -11.48 -20.97
N ASP A 432 -2.68 -11.91 -21.26
CA ASP A 432 -3.15 -12.20 -22.61
C ASP A 432 -4.47 -11.44 -22.86
N PRO A 433 -4.52 -10.50 -23.81
CA PRO A 433 -5.73 -9.69 -24.10
C PRO A 433 -6.89 -10.53 -24.64
N THR A 434 -6.64 -11.74 -25.16
CA THR A 434 -7.68 -12.63 -25.68
C THR A 434 -8.63 -13.14 -24.61
N THR A 435 -8.26 -13.03 -23.32
CA THR A 435 -9.11 -13.38 -22.17
C THR A 435 -10.29 -12.43 -22.01
N GLY A 436 -10.27 -11.25 -22.66
CA GLY A 436 -11.25 -10.19 -22.49
C GLY A 436 -11.19 -9.43 -21.17
N ASP A 437 -10.17 -9.71 -20.34
CA ASP A 437 -9.94 -8.96 -19.10
C ASP A 437 -9.48 -7.54 -19.40
N LYS A 438 -10.00 -6.60 -18.61
CA LYS A 438 -9.50 -5.23 -18.56
C LYS A 438 -8.62 -5.07 -17.31
N ILE A 439 -7.38 -4.73 -17.52
CA ILE A 439 -6.43 -4.54 -16.39
C ILE A 439 -6.66 -3.19 -15.71
N ARG A 440 -6.86 -2.12 -16.49
CA ARG A 440 -7.05 -0.77 -15.96
C ARG A 440 -8.50 -0.32 -16.13
N ASN A 441 -9.04 0.23 -15.04
CA ASN A 441 -10.39 0.81 -15.03
C ASN A 441 -10.37 2.11 -14.21
N PRO A 442 -11.21 3.10 -14.55
CA PRO A 442 -11.31 4.33 -13.76
C PRO A 442 -12.03 4.11 -12.43
N TRP A 443 -12.91 3.09 -12.38
CA TRP A 443 -13.74 2.78 -11.23
C TRP A 443 -13.94 1.27 -11.08
N TYR A 444 -14.10 0.84 -9.84
CA TYR A 444 -14.49 -0.51 -9.46
C TYR A 444 -15.67 -0.44 -8.48
N ASP A 445 -16.60 -1.39 -8.52
CA ASP A 445 -17.69 -1.47 -7.52
C ASP A 445 -17.13 -1.65 -6.10
N VAL A 446 -15.99 -2.33 -5.98
CA VAL A 446 -15.13 -2.38 -4.80
C VAL A 446 -13.95 -1.44 -5.04
N THR A 447 -14.03 -0.20 -4.56
CA THR A 447 -13.08 0.87 -4.87
C THR A 447 -12.00 1.01 -3.79
N CYS A 448 -11.40 -0.08 -3.33
CA CYS A 448 -10.37 0.02 -2.29
C CYS A 448 -9.01 0.49 -2.81
N CYS A 449 -8.58 0.06 -4.02
CA CYS A 449 -7.25 0.31 -4.56
C CYS A 449 -7.02 1.76 -5.04
N PRO A 450 -7.93 2.40 -5.81
CA PRO A 450 -7.68 3.74 -6.32
C PRO A 450 -7.34 4.77 -5.22
N PRO A 451 -8.20 5.03 -4.21
CA PRO A 451 -7.86 6.03 -3.18
C PRO A 451 -6.70 5.57 -2.27
N ASN A 452 -6.42 4.25 -2.18
CA ASN A 452 -5.24 3.75 -1.48
C ASN A 452 -3.93 4.12 -2.21
N LEU A 453 -3.92 4.05 -3.54
CA LEU A 453 -2.81 4.53 -4.37
C LEU A 453 -2.63 6.06 -4.22
N GLU A 454 -3.74 6.80 -4.25
CA GLU A 454 -3.73 8.25 -4.13
C GLU A 454 -3.12 8.72 -2.80
N ARG A 455 -3.53 8.13 -1.66
CA ARG A 455 -2.94 8.46 -0.36
C ARG A 455 -1.46 8.09 -0.27
N THR A 456 -1.04 6.98 -0.92
CA THR A 456 0.36 6.52 -0.94
C THR A 456 1.25 7.49 -1.71
N PHE A 457 0.84 7.92 -2.92
CA PHE A 457 1.60 8.92 -3.67
C PHE A 457 1.55 10.30 -3.01
N GLY A 458 0.47 10.63 -2.31
CA GLY A 458 0.36 11.85 -1.50
C GLY A 458 1.38 11.90 -0.37
N SER A 459 1.51 10.81 0.38
CA SER A 459 2.42 10.70 1.54
C SER A 459 3.88 10.41 1.18
N LEU A 460 4.20 10.17 -0.09
CA LEU A 460 5.52 9.72 -0.55
C LEU A 460 6.73 10.51 -0.01
N PRO A 461 6.70 11.86 0.13
CA PRO A 461 7.85 12.59 0.67
C PRO A 461 8.22 12.17 2.10
N GLY A 462 7.25 11.71 2.90
CA GLY A 462 7.48 11.25 4.27
C GLY A 462 8.33 9.97 4.38
N TYR A 463 8.59 9.28 3.26
CA TYR A 463 9.39 8.05 3.23
C TYR A 463 10.84 8.25 2.74
N PHE A 464 11.24 9.49 2.46
CA PHE A 464 12.60 9.77 1.93
C PHE A 464 13.65 9.79 3.02
N TYR A 465 13.30 10.24 4.20
CA TYR A 465 14.23 10.45 5.32
C TYR A 465 13.59 10.09 6.64
N SER A 466 14.44 9.75 7.62
CA SER A 466 14.08 9.65 9.04
C SER A 466 15.22 10.17 9.91
N THR A 467 14.90 10.66 11.10
CA THR A 467 15.92 10.99 12.10
C THR A 467 16.12 9.85 13.09
N SER A 468 17.27 9.83 13.74
CA SER A 468 17.59 9.02 14.90
C SER A 468 18.27 9.88 15.97
N SER A 469 18.48 9.31 17.15
CA SER A 469 19.14 10.01 18.26
C SER A 469 20.56 10.57 17.93
N ASP A 470 21.19 10.08 16.87
CA ASP A 470 22.56 10.46 16.48
C ASP A 470 22.70 10.94 15.04
N GLY A 471 21.59 11.09 14.29
CA GLY A 471 21.70 11.59 12.92
C GLY A 471 20.46 11.43 12.05
N ILE A 472 20.72 11.35 10.74
CA ILE A 472 19.71 11.28 9.69
C ILE A 472 19.93 10.07 8.79
N TYR A 473 18.83 9.42 8.39
CA TYR A 473 18.79 8.35 7.41
C TYR A 473 18.29 8.88 6.07
N VAL A 474 18.98 8.51 4.99
CA VAL A 474 18.56 8.76 3.60
C VAL A 474 18.09 7.43 3.02
N HIS A 475 16.80 7.29 2.77
CA HIS A 475 16.15 6.03 2.40
C HIS A 475 15.94 5.86 0.90
N LEU A 476 15.36 6.88 0.24
CA LEU A 476 14.98 6.86 -1.16
C LEU A 476 15.68 7.98 -1.92
N TYR A 477 15.84 7.80 -3.22
CA TYR A 477 16.57 8.73 -4.10
C TYR A 477 15.65 9.33 -5.16
N ASP A 478 15.64 10.64 -5.23
CA ASP A 478 15.09 11.49 -6.30
C ASP A 478 15.57 12.93 -6.07
N ASN A 479 15.30 13.85 -7.00
CA ASN A 479 15.58 15.27 -6.79
C ASN A 479 14.69 15.84 -5.69
N SER A 480 15.22 15.89 -4.48
CA SER A 480 14.48 16.27 -3.29
C SER A 480 15.26 17.22 -2.39
N GLU A 481 14.52 18.03 -1.63
CA GLU A 481 15.05 18.88 -0.58
C GLU A 481 14.34 18.58 0.73
N LEU A 482 15.12 18.34 1.78
CA LEU A 482 14.69 18.30 3.17
C LEU A 482 15.04 19.63 3.84
N ASP A 483 14.09 20.20 4.59
CA ASP A 483 14.33 21.30 5.53
C ASP A 483 13.74 20.90 6.89
N TRP A 484 14.59 20.45 7.80
CA TRP A 484 14.16 19.88 9.08
C TRP A 484 15.21 20.11 10.17
N HIS A 485 15.12 19.39 11.25
CA HIS A 485 16.09 19.39 12.35
C HIS A 485 16.37 17.96 12.85
N LEU A 486 17.52 17.75 13.43
CA LEU A 486 17.87 16.55 14.17
C LEU A 486 17.17 16.53 15.54
N GLU A 487 17.20 15.40 16.24
CA GLU A 487 16.54 15.26 17.56
C GLU A 487 17.12 16.21 18.64
N ASP A 488 18.38 16.63 18.50
CA ASP A 488 19.02 17.62 19.36
C ASP A 488 18.66 19.09 19.03
N GLY A 489 17.81 19.30 18.02
CA GLY A 489 17.38 20.61 17.54
C GLY A 489 18.31 21.24 16.51
N THR A 490 19.37 20.57 16.09
CA THR A 490 20.26 21.06 15.02
C THR A 490 19.48 21.17 13.69
N GLY A 491 19.31 22.40 13.18
CA GLY A 491 18.66 22.63 11.89
C GLY A 491 19.49 22.01 10.77
N LEU A 492 18.82 21.31 9.83
CA LEU A 492 19.47 20.54 8.77
C LEU A 492 18.70 20.65 7.47
N LYS A 493 19.43 21.01 6.38
CA LYS A 493 18.94 20.86 5.00
C LYS A 493 19.73 19.76 4.32
N VAL A 494 19.02 18.92 3.56
CA VAL A 494 19.62 17.89 2.70
C VAL A 494 19.01 18.02 1.32
N ALA A 495 19.85 18.21 0.30
CA ALA A 495 19.41 18.28 -1.09
C ALA A 495 19.96 17.10 -1.87
N GLN A 496 19.13 16.39 -2.60
CA GLN A 496 19.51 15.33 -3.51
C GLN A 496 19.38 15.80 -4.96
N LYS A 497 20.36 15.43 -5.80
CA LYS A 497 20.35 15.65 -7.25
C LYS A 497 20.74 14.37 -7.97
N THR A 498 19.85 13.88 -8.85
CA THR A 498 20.01 12.57 -9.48
C THR A 498 19.10 12.41 -10.70
N ASN A 499 19.43 11.45 -11.57
CA ASN A 499 18.54 10.92 -12.60
C ASN A 499 17.94 9.54 -12.22
N TYR A 500 17.96 9.20 -10.95
CA TYR A 500 17.39 7.94 -10.48
C TYR A 500 15.89 7.84 -10.83
N PRO A 501 15.38 6.69 -11.31
CA PRO A 501 15.98 5.37 -11.41
C PRO A 501 16.67 5.07 -12.76
N TRP A 502 17.01 6.09 -13.56
CA TRP A 502 17.59 5.89 -14.89
C TRP A 502 19.11 5.76 -14.87
N ASP A 503 19.77 6.28 -13.85
CA ASP A 503 21.17 5.99 -13.53
C ASP A 503 21.37 5.92 -12.00
N GLY A 504 22.54 5.41 -11.57
CA GLY A 504 22.82 5.17 -10.15
C GLY A 504 23.65 6.27 -9.47
N GLY A 505 23.83 7.40 -10.13
CA GLY A 505 24.54 8.55 -9.56
C GLY A 505 23.62 9.42 -8.69
N VAL A 506 24.02 9.67 -7.46
CA VAL A 506 23.28 10.56 -6.53
C VAL A 506 24.27 11.51 -5.87
N GLU A 507 24.04 12.80 -6.03
CA GLU A 507 24.74 13.85 -5.30
C GLU A 507 23.87 14.32 -4.15
N ILE A 508 24.42 14.33 -2.93
CA ILE A 508 23.71 14.74 -1.71
C ILE A 508 24.49 15.85 -1.03
N THR A 509 23.89 17.03 -0.98
CA THR A 509 24.43 18.18 -0.25
C THR A 509 23.87 18.22 1.15
N VAL A 510 24.75 18.21 2.16
CA VAL A 510 24.42 18.26 3.58
C VAL A 510 24.72 19.64 4.12
N THR A 511 23.70 20.33 4.64
CA THR A 511 23.81 21.74 5.07
C THR A 511 23.20 21.88 6.47
N PRO A 512 23.96 21.57 7.55
CA PRO A 512 23.54 21.93 8.89
C PRO A 512 23.53 23.45 9.06
N ALA A 513 22.68 23.99 9.96
CA ALA A 513 22.61 25.43 10.22
C ALA A 513 23.96 26.01 10.67
N GLN A 514 24.77 25.21 11.36
CA GLN A 514 26.16 25.43 11.71
C GLN A 514 26.91 24.11 11.76
N ALA A 515 28.25 24.15 11.66
CA ALA A 515 29.03 22.91 11.70
C ALA A 515 28.75 22.09 12.95
N ALA A 516 28.29 20.84 12.77
CA ALA A 516 27.83 19.95 13.83
C ALA A 516 28.29 18.50 13.61
N ASP A 517 28.42 17.75 14.72
CA ASP A 517 28.82 16.34 14.71
C ASP A 517 27.58 15.43 14.73
N PHE A 518 27.33 14.72 13.63
CA PHE A 518 26.24 13.74 13.53
C PHE A 518 26.56 12.68 12.48
N THR A 519 25.71 11.66 12.39
CA THR A 519 25.83 10.57 11.43
C THR A 519 24.83 10.77 10.28
N VAL A 520 25.30 10.67 9.04
CA VAL A 520 24.43 10.45 7.87
C VAL A 520 24.45 8.96 7.55
N TYR A 521 23.31 8.31 7.68
CA TYR A 521 23.09 6.91 7.30
C TYR A 521 22.62 6.87 5.85
N LEU A 522 23.52 6.54 4.94
CA LEU A 522 23.26 6.48 3.50
C LEU A 522 22.90 5.06 3.10
N ARG A 523 21.69 4.84 2.57
CA ARG A 523 21.31 3.52 2.07
C ARG A 523 22.13 3.15 0.83
N ILE A 524 22.72 1.97 0.85
CA ILE A 524 23.32 1.36 -0.32
C ILE A 524 22.31 0.32 -0.85
N PRO A 525 21.70 0.54 -2.04
CA PRO A 525 20.65 -0.35 -2.54
C PRO A 525 21.09 -1.80 -2.66
N GLY A 526 20.23 -2.74 -2.23
CA GLY A 526 20.54 -4.17 -2.25
C GLY A 526 20.68 -4.77 -3.64
N TRP A 527 20.12 -4.12 -4.67
CA TRP A 527 20.26 -4.53 -6.07
C TRP A 527 21.60 -4.14 -6.71
N SER A 528 22.38 -3.25 -6.11
CA SER A 528 23.65 -2.80 -6.68
C SER A 528 24.80 -3.68 -6.19
N ASP A 529 25.37 -4.50 -7.05
CA ASP A 529 26.50 -5.36 -6.70
C ASP A 529 27.77 -4.58 -6.35
N ARG A 530 27.92 -3.36 -6.90
CA ARG A 530 29.03 -2.47 -6.66
C ARG A 530 28.55 -1.04 -6.48
N ALA A 531 28.92 -0.46 -5.34
CA ALA A 531 28.68 0.94 -5.08
C ALA A 531 29.94 1.65 -4.56
N GLN A 532 30.07 2.93 -4.85
CA GLN A 532 31.13 3.78 -4.36
C GLN A 532 30.52 5.00 -3.68
N VAL A 533 31.13 5.41 -2.57
CA VAL A 533 30.73 6.61 -1.84
C VAL A 533 31.95 7.52 -1.67
N ILE A 534 31.78 8.78 -2.05
CA ILE A 534 32.82 9.81 -1.97
C ILE A 534 32.24 10.96 -1.15
N VAL A 535 32.98 11.44 -0.14
CA VAL A 535 32.62 12.63 0.64
C VAL A 535 33.70 13.70 0.44
N ASN A 536 33.29 14.85 -0.08
CA ASN A 536 34.21 15.98 -0.37
C ASN A 536 35.46 15.53 -1.14
N GLY A 537 35.30 14.71 -2.18
CA GLY A 537 36.38 14.19 -3.02
C GLY A 537 37.16 13.02 -2.42
N LYS A 538 36.85 12.55 -1.21
CA LYS A 538 37.52 11.42 -0.57
C LYS A 538 36.61 10.17 -0.54
N GLY A 539 37.07 9.08 -1.18
CA GLY A 539 36.39 7.81 -1.17
C GLY A 539 36.30 7.19 0.23
N LEU A 540 35.15 6.56 0.54
CA LEU A 540 34.93 5.89 1.80
C LEU A 540 35.09 4.37 1.65
N PRO A 541 35.71 3.68 2.61
CA PRO A 541 35.71 2.21 2.66
C PRO A 541 34.41 1.66 3.27
N GLY A 542 34.23 0.33 3.17
CA GLY A 542 33.16 -0.38 3.89
C GLY A 542 31.77 -0.21 3.27
N VAL A 543 31.69 0.25 2.02
CA VAL A 543 30.43 0.31 1.27
C VAL A 543 29.95 -1.11 0.96
N LYS A 544 28.74 -1.47 1.42
CA LYS A 544 28.15 -2.77 1.20
C LYS A 544 26.68 -2.64 0.75
N SER A 545 26.32 -3.38 -0.28
CA SER A 545 24.96 -3.43 -0.80
C SER A 545 23.99 -3.98 0.26
N GLY A 546 22.76 -3.43 0.31
CA GLY A 546 21.74 -3.83 1.26
C GLY A 546 21.97 -3.37 2.70
N GLU A 547 22.91 -2.43 2.93
CA GLU A 547 23.19 -1.87 4.26
C GLU A 547 23.07 -0.32 4.24
N TYR A 548 22.95 0.28 5.43
CA TYR A 548 23.18 1.72 5.60
C TYR A 548 24.66 1.94 5.90
N LEU A 549 25.34 2.75 5.07
CA LEU A 549 26.67 3.23 5.38
C LEU A 549 26.58 4.37 6.39
N ALA A 550 27.08 4.16 7.60
CA ALA A 550 27.14 5.20 8.63
C ALA A 550 28.33 6.13 8.39
N ILE A 551 28.06 7.38 8.02
CA ILE A 551 29.06 8.40 7.78
C ILE A 551 29.10 9.37 8.96
N ARG A 552 29.85 9.04 10.00
CA ARG A 552 30.01 9.87 11.20
C ARG A 552 31.16 10.85 11.07
N ARG A 553 30.84 12.12 11.14
CA ARG A 553 31.85 13.20 11.08
C ARG A 553 31.28 14.53 11.57
N ARG A 554 32.16 15.53 11.71
CA ARG A 554 31.74 16.93 11.77
C ARG A 554 31.36 17.39 10.38
N TRP A 555 30.09 17.72 10.18
CA TRP A 555 29.53 18.24 8.94
C TRP A 555 29.60 19.76 8.94
N SER A 556 30.01 20.32 7.80
CA SER A 556 29.97 21.77 7.54
C SER A 556 28.88 22.06 6.50
N PRO A 557 28.29 23.29 6.53
CA PRO A 557 27.32 23.66 5.50
C PRO A 557 27.88 23.50 4.09
N GLY A 558 27.21 22.73 3.22
CA GLY A 558 27.63 22.50 1.84
C GLY A 558 28.55 21.30 1.65
N ASP A 559 28.79 20.46 2.66
CA ASP A 559 29.47 19.17 2.47
C ASP A 559 28.70 18.29 1.49
N VAL A 560 29.38 17.58 0.60
CA VAL A 560 28.79 16.81 -0.48
C VAL A 560 29.15 15.33 -0.37
N ILE A 561 28.14 14.47 -0.51
CA ILE A 561 28.27 13.03 -0.66
C ILE A 561 27.93 12.69 -2.12
N HIS A 562 28.78 11.92 -2.78
CA HIS A 562 28.46 11.28 -4.06
C HIS A 562 28.32 9.78 -3.85
N LEU A 563 27.14 9.24 -4.13
CA LEU A 563 26.91 7.81 -4.28
C LEU A 563 26.91 7.47 -5.76
N GLN A 564 27.67 6.45 -6.15
CA GLN A 564 27.58 5.81 -7.45
C GLN A 564 27.24 4.34 -7.25
N ALA A 565 25.99 3.97 -7.47
CA ALA A 565 25.51 2.58 -7.49
C ALA A 565 25.61 2.05 -8.92
N GLU A 566 26.23 0.90 -9.13
CA GLU A 566 26.22 0.26 -10.44
C GLU A 566 24.83 -0.19 -10.83
N MET A 567 24.35 0.23 -12.00
CA MET A 567 22.97 0.00 -12.46
C MET A 567 22.98 -0.74 -13.81
N SER A 568 23.73 -1.84 -13.90
CA SER A 568 23.70 -2.76 -15.03
C SER A 568 22.43 -3.60 -15.02
N PRO A 569 21.88 -4.02 -16.17
CA PRO A 569 20.80 -5.01 -16.21
C PRO A 569 21.21 -6.30 -15.49
N GLN A 570 20.32 -6.84 -14.71
CA GLN A 570 20.49 -8.11 -13.97
C GLN A 570 19.46 -9.12 -14.42
N VAL A 571 19.87 -10.38 -14.52
CA VAL A 571 18.98 -11.49 -14.83
C VAL A 571 18.74 -12.28 -13.55
N LEU A 572 17.46 -12.40 -13.19
CA LEU A 572 17.01 -13.02 -11.94
C LEU A 572 16.40 -14.39 -12.23
N GLU A 573 16.78 -15.39 -11.47
CA GLU A 573 16.15 -16.69 -11.41
C GLU A 573 15.29 -16.81 -10.16
N ALA A 574 14.12 -17.44 -10.28
CA ALA A 574 13.30 -17.78 -9.13
C ALA A 574 13.82 -19.02 -8.41
N ASN A 575 13.42 -19.19 -7.14
CA ASN A 575 13.65 -20.44 -6.44
C ASN A 575 13.07 -21.62 -7.25
N PRO A 576 13.77 -22.74 -7.43
CA PRO A 576 13.29 -23.87 -8.25
C PRO A 576 11.93 -24.45 -7.82
N ARG A 577 11.45 -24.15 -6.63
CA ARG A 577 10.11 -24.54 -6.17
C ARG A 577 8.98 -23.67 -6.74
N VAL A 578 9.28 -22.53 -7.35
CA VAL A 578 8.29 -21.70 -8.05
C VAL A 578 8.05 -22.32 -9.42
N ALA A 579 7.02 -23.14 -9.51
CA ALA A 579 6.77 -23.96 -10.70
C ALA A 579 6.56 -23.14 -11.98
N ASP A 580 5.87 -21.99 -11.89
CA ASP A 580 5.59 -21.12 -13.05
C ASP A 580 6.84 -20.47 -13.63
N ASP A 581 7.92 -20.37 -12.85
CA ASP A 581 9.16 -19.70 -13.24
C ASP A 581 10.29 -20.70 -13.60
N THR A 582 10.00 -21.99 -13.57
CA THR A 582 10.99 -23.03 -13.94
C THR A 582 11.47 -22.81 -15.38
N GLY A 583 12.79 -22.68 -15.57
CA GLY A 583 13.41 -22.42 -16.88
C GLY A 583 13.11 -21.03 -17.43
N ARG A 584 12.78 -20.08 -16.57
CA ARG A 584 12.51 -18.68 -16.91
C ARG A 584 13.39 -17.75 -16.10
N VAL A 585 13.55 -16.54 -16.61
CA VAL A 585 14.25 -15.46 -15.95
C VAL A 585 13.44 -14.16 -16.03
N ALA A 586 13.60 -13.32 -15.00
CA ALA A 586 13.14 -11.94 -15.02
C ALA A 586 14.33 -10.99 -15.21
N VAL A 587 14.09 -9.81 -15.78
CA VAL A 587 15.10 -8.78 -15.99
C VAL A 587 14.83 -7.63 -15.05
N GLN A 588 15.87 -7.18 -14.34
CA GLN A 588 15.86 -6.02 -13.46
C GLN A 588 16.97 -5.06 -13.84
N ARG A 589 16.73 -3.75 -13.70
CA ARG A 589 17.80 -2.73 -13.79
C ARG A 589 17.55 -1.67 -12.72
N GLY A 590 18.49 -1.53 -11.81
CA GLY A 590 18.27 -0.72 -10.61
C GLY A 590 17.05 -1.20 -9.82
N PRO A 591 16.16 -0.31 -9.36
CA PRO A 591 14.95 -0.70 -8.63
C PRO A 591 13.83 -1.26 -9.53
N LEU A 592 13.97 -1.13 -10.86
CA LEU A 592 12.91 -1.44 -11.83
C LEU A 592 12.98 -2.90 -12.31
N VAL A 593 11.88 -3.60 -12.23
CA VAL A 593 11.62 -4.85 -12.95
C VAL A 593 11.13 -4.52 -14.35
N TYR A 594 11.55 -5.30 -15.34
CA TYR A 594 11.21 -5.13 -16.75
C TYR A 594 10.28 -6.23 -17.24
N CYS A 595 9.51 -5.92 -18.27
CA CYS A 595 8.64 -6.88 -18.96
C CYS A 595 8.72 -6.71 -20.48
N LEU A 596 8.36 -7.75 -21.19
CA LEU A 596 8.03 -7.66 -22.63
C LEU A 596 6.57 -7.27 -22.77
N GLU A 597 6.26 -6.25 -23.56
CA GLU A 597 4.91 -5.91 -24.00
C GLU A 597 4.81 -6.11 -25.50
N GLY A 598 3.73 -6.73 -25.99
CA GLY A 598 3.60 -7.12 -27.39
C GLY A 598 3.69 -5.96 -28.39
N LEU A 599 3.29 -4.75 -27.98
CA LEU A 599 3.40 -3.53 -28.79
C LEU A 599 4.84 -3.14 -29.14
N ASP A 600 5.81 -3.57 -28.35
CA ASP A 600 7.21 -3.20 -28.54
C ASP A 600 8.01 -4.29 -29.27
N GLN A 601 7.34 -5.37 -29.68
CA GLN A 601 7.98 -6.48 -30.36
C GLN A 601 7.75 -6.46 -31.88
N VAL A 602 8.51 -7.26 -32.60
CA VAL A 602 8.39 -7.41 -34.05
C VAL A 602 7.03 -8.03 -34.41
N ASP A 603 6.40 -7.54 -35.46
CA ASP A 603 5.11 -8.05 -35.96
C ASP A 603 5.14 -9.57 -36.18
N GLY A 604 4.07 -10.23 -35.75
CA GLY A 604 3.86 -11.67 -35.91
C GLY A 604 4.64 -12.54 -34.91
N VAL A 605 5.29 -11.94 -33.90
CA VAL A 605 5.94 -12.68 -32.80
C VAL A 605 5.01 -12.73 -31.60
N ALA A 606 4.57 -13.94 -31.24
CA ALA A 606 3.84 -14.17 -29.99
C ALA A 606 4.83 -14.21 -28.81
N LEU A 607 4.53 -13.53 -27.71
CA LEU A 607 5.41 -13.52 -26.53
C LEU A 607 5.61 -14.93 -25.95
N SER A 608 4.62 -15.82 -26.08
CA SER A 608 4.71 -17.22 -25.66
C SER A 608 5.83 -18.02 -26.35
N ASP A 609 6.23 -17.58 -27.53
CA ASP A 609 7.22 -18.29 -28.36
C ASP A 609 8.64 -17.72 -28.21
N VAL A 610 8.76 -16.63 -27.44
CA VAL A 610 10.02 -15.92 -27.20
C VAL A 610 10.82 -16.59 -26.09
N ALA A 611 12.11 -16.77 -26.31
CA ALA A 611 13.08 -17.19 -25.29
C ALA A 611 14.34 -16.31 -25.32
N LEU A 612 15.02 -16.21 -24.19
CA LEU A 612 16.29 -15.48 -24.06
C LEU A 612 17.46 -16.43 -24.23
N GLY A 613 18.33 -16.16 -25.19
CA GLY A 613 19.63 -16.80 -25.32
C GLY A 613 20.67 -15.98 -24.58
N LEU A 614 21.04 -16.43 -23.38
CA LEU A 614 21.99 -15.71 -22.53
C LEU A 614 23.42 -16.20 -22.78
N GLY A 615 24.37 -15.27 -22.84
CA GLY A 615 25.79 -15.55 -22.89
C GLY A 615 26.38 -15.84 -21.51
N LYS A 616 27.70 -15.95 -21.44
CA LYS A 616 28.44 -16.18 -20.17
C LYS A 616 28.39 -14.97 -19.23
N ARG A 617 28.04 -13.82 -19.74
CA ARG A 617 27.84 -12.55 -18.99
C ARG A 617 26.51 -11.97 -19.38
N PRO A 618 25.42 -12.45 -18.77
CA PRO A 618 24.06 -12.09 -19.16
C PRO A 618 23.82 -10.56 -19.13
N GLU A 619 24.45 -9.85 -18.21
CA GLU A 619 24.34 -8.40 -18.07
C GLU A 619 24.87 -7.65 -19.30
N ALA A 620 25.85 -8.20 -20.01
CA ALA A 620 26.46 -7.60 -21.20
C ALA A 620 25.63 -7.85 -22.48
N ASP A 621 24.65 -8.75 -22.43
CA ASP A 621 23.80 -9.06 -23.58
C ASP A 621 22.70 -8.00 -23.79
N PHE A 622 22.46 -7.13 -22.79
CA PHE A 622 21.46 -6.07 -22.83
C PHE A 622 22.07 -4.71 -23.18
N GLN A 623 21.38 -3.97 -24.02
CA GLN A 623 21.68 -2.58 -24.34
C GLN A 623 20.59 -1.68 -23.76
N SER A 624 20.98 -0.70 -22.95
CA SER A 624 20.06 0.27 -22.34
C SER A 624 19.96 1.52 -23.21
N GLU A 625 18.74 1.99 -23.49
CA GLU A 625 18.48 3.21 -24.26
C GLU A 625 17.38 4.04 -23.59
N PHE A 626 17.61 5.33 -23.37
CA PHE A 626 16.56 6.23 -22.88
C PHE A 626 15.68 6.71 -24.05
N LYS A 627 14.39 6.45 -23.98
CA LYS A 627 13.36 6.86 -24.93
C LYS A 627 12.51 7.96 -24.31
N SER A 628 12.77 9.21 -24.68
CA SER A 628 12.06 10.38 -24.12
C SER A 628 10.60 10.49 -24.56
N ASP A 629 10.25 9.90 -25.70
CA ASP A 629 8.95 9.91 -26.35
C ASP A 629 8.09 8.68 -26.06
N LEU A 630 8.63 7.70 -25.33
CA LEU A 630 7.94 6.47 -24.96
C LEU A 630 7.55 6.51 -23.49
N LEU A 631 6.24 6.29 -23.19
CA LEU A 631 5.72 6.07 -21.82
C LEU A 631 6.17 7.14 -20.81
N ASP A 632 6.17 8.39 -21.24
CA ASP A 632 6.59 9.56 -20.46
C ASP A 632 8.11 9.69 -20.19
N GLY A 633 8.93 8.95 -20.93
CA GLY A 633 10.39 8.90 -20.80
C GLY A 633 10.83 7.72 -19.95
N VAL A 634 11.32 6.66 -20.59
CA VAL A 634 11.79 5.43 -19.92
C VAL A 634 13.12 4.96 -20.50
N VAL A 635 13.90 4.25 -19.70
CA VAL A 635 15.00 3.43 -20.23
C VAL A 635 14.40 2.10 -20.66
N VAL A 636 14.57 1.75 -21.94
CA VAL A 636 14.27 0.43 -22.48
C VAL A 636 15.52 -0.43 -22.50
N LEU A 637 15.34 -1.75 -22.48
CA LEU A 637 16.44 -2.69 -22.62
C LEU A 637 16.25 -3.49 -23.91
N HIS A 638 17.27 -3.50 -24.77
CA HIS A 638 17.29 -4.28 -26.00
C HIS A 638 18.09 -5.55 -25.81
N HIS A 639 17.59 -6.65 -26.36
CA HIS A 639 18.22 -7.97 -26.33
C HIS A 639 17.97 -8.71 -27.66
N SER A 640 18.86 -9.63 -28.03
CA SER A 640 18.65 -10.53 -29.16
C SER A 640 18.07 -11.85 -28.67
N GLY A 641 16.74 -11.96 -28.62
CA GLY A 641 16.06 -13.20 -28.29
C GLY A 641 15.98 -14.20 -29.42
N VAL A 642 15.33 -15.33 -29.15
CA VAL A 642 15.05 -16.38 -30.14
C VAL A 642 13.57 -16.72 -30.13
N VAL A 643 13.04 -17.08 -31.28
CA VAL A 643 11.69 -17.65 -31.45
C VAL A 643 11.85 -19.05 -32.03
N TYR A 644 11.23 -20.01 -31.39
CA TYR A 644 11.12 -21.36 -31.90
C TYR A 644 9.88 -21.44 -32.78
N GLU A 645 10.05 -21.42 -34.12
CA GLU A 645 8.96 -21.64 -35.03
C GLU A 645 8.42 -23.06 -34.83
N ASN A 646 7.38 -23.17 -34.05
CA ASN A 646 6.62 -24.41 -33.94
C ASN A 646 5.98 -24.64 -35.32
N GLY A 647 6.63 -25.44 -36.18
CA GLY A 647 6.01 -25.89 -37.41
C GLY A 647 4.62 -26.42 -37.10
N SER A 648 3.68 -26.40 -38.07
CA SER A 648 2.28 -26.77 -37.89
C SER A 648 2.11 -28.10 -37.16
N ARG A 649 2.15 -28.04 -35.83
CA ARG A 649 1.84 -29.21 -34.99
C ARG A 649 0.34 -29.42 -35.04
N ASN A 650 -0.09 -30.30 -35.93
CA ASN A 650 -1.49 -30.69 -36.04
C ASN A 650 -1.88 -31.54 -34.82
N GLY A 651 -2.20 -30.94 -33.73
CA GLY A 651 -2.69 -31.62 -32.53
C GLY A 651 -2.21 -30.99 -31.22
N LEU A 652 -3.00 -31.16 -30.18
CA LEU A 652 -2.69 -30.64 -28.82
C LEU A 652 -1.45 -31.34 -28.24
N TYR A 653 -1.29 -32.64 -28.53
CA TYR A 653 -0.15 -33.46 -28.13
C TYR A 653 0.43 -34.15 -29.36
N VAL A 654 1.75 -34.05 -29.53
CA VAL A 654 2.48 -34.75 -30.60
C VAL A 654 3.59 -35.61 -29.98
N ARG A 655 3.97 -36.70 -30.67
CA ARG A 655 5.07 -37.51 -30.21
C ARG A 655 6.37 -36.70 -30.26
N TYR A 656 7.16 -36.74 -29.17
CA TYR A 656 8.47 -36.11 -29.14
C TYR A 656 9.35 -36.76 -30.20
N SER A 657 9.87 -35.97 -31.14
CA SER A 657 10.70 -36.45 -32.27
C SER A 657 12.20 -36.29 -32.03
N GLY A 658 12.59 -35.53 -31.02
CA GLY A 658 13.98 -35.11 -30.85
C GLY A 658 14.45 -34.05 -31.87
N GLU A 659 13.60 -33.67 -32.81
CA GLU A 659 13.90 -32.58 -33.75
C GLU A 659 13.56 -31.23 -33.10
N SER A 660 14.58 -30.44 -32.77
CA SER A 660 14.38 -29.05 -32.36
C SER A 660 14.08 -28.17 -33.59
N SER A 661 13.04 -27.36 -33.53
CA SER A 661 12.85 -26.29 -34.52
C SER A 661 14.07 -25.36 -34.52
N LYS A 662 14.55 -24.96 -35.68
CA LYS A 662 15.68 -24.04 -35.76
C LYS A 662 15.25 -22.68 -35.14
N PRO A 663 15.99 -22.19 -34.12
CA PRO A 663 15.65 -20.92 -33.53
C PRO A 663 15.91 -19.77 -34.50
N ARG A 664 14.95 -18.86 -34.65
CA ARG A 664 15.11 -17.62 -35.40
C ARG A 664 15.43 -16.50 -34.41
N ARG A 665 16.50 -15.75 -34.62
CA ARG A 665 16.82 -14.57 -33.83
C ARG A 665 15.83 -13.45 -34.10
N VAL A 666 15.41 -12.77 -33.04
CA VAL A 666 14.52 -11.60 -33.07
C VAL A 666 15.01 -10.54 -32.10
N PRO A 667 14.93 -9.25 -32.46
CA PRO A 667 15.17 -8.19 -31.50
C PRO A 667 14.03 -8.15 -30.51
N LEU A 668 14.35 -7.97 -29.21
CA LEU A 668 13.42 -7.81 -28.12
C LEU A 668 13.62 -6.45 -27.47
N THR A 669 12.54 -5.81 -27.10
CA THR A 669 12.52 -4.57 -26.32
C THR A 669 11.74 -4.78 -25.04
N PHE A 670 12.43 -4.59 -23.92
CA PHE A 670 11.86 -4.62 -22.58
C PHE A 670 11.55 -3.22 -22.11
N ILE A 671 10.39 -3.02 -21.51
CA ILE A 671 9.99 -1.78 -20.85
C ILE A 671 9.86 -1.99 -19.33
N PRO A 672 9.96 -0.92 -18.50
CA PRO A 672 9.69 -1.03 -17.07
C PRO A 672 8.29 -1.56 -16.80
N TYR A 673 8.16 -2.54 -15.89
CA TYR A 673 6.89 -3.19 -15.55
C TYR A 673 5.82 -2.19 -15.09
N TYR A 674 6.17 -1.15 -14.32
CA TYR A 674 5.16 -0.18 -13.88
C TYR A 674 4.45 0.54 -15.03
N ALA A 675 5.07 0.62 -16.20
CA ALA A 675 4.60 1.38 -17.34
C ALA A 675 3.74 0.56 -18.33
N TRP A 676 3.65 -0.76 -18.18
CA TRP A 676 2.84 -1.59 -19.06
C TRP A 676 1.34 -1.27 -19.01
N SER A 677 0.60 -1.64 -20.06
CA SER A 677 -0.86 -1.41 -20.18
C SER A 677 -1.29 0.06 -20.07
N ASN A 678 -0.40 1.00 -20.45
CA ASN A 678 -0.75 2.43 -20.58
C ASN A 678 -1.04 2.84 -22.03
N ARG A 679 -0.97 1.89 -22.95
CA ARG A 679 -1.27 2.04 -24.37
C ARG A 679 -2.41 1.08 -24.75
N MET A 680 -2.45 0.60 -25.97
CA MET A 680 -3.40 -0.42 -26.39
C MET A 680 -3.16 -1.75 -25.66
N ALA A 681 -4.23 -2.47 -25.30
CA ALA A 681 -4.12 -3.77 -24.63
C ALA A 681 -3.42 -4.79 -25.54
N THR A 682 -2.37 -5.42 -25.02
CA THR A 682 -1.57 -6.44 -25.71
C THR A 682 -1.03 -7.44 -24.71
N ALA A 683 -0.44 -8.54 -25.19
CA ALA A 683 0.21 -9.51 -24.31
C ALA A 683 1.36 -8.87 -23.54
N MET A 684 1.61 -9.37 -22.33
CA MET A 684 2.73 -8.94 -21.48
C MET A 684 3.29 -10.14 -20.73
N GLN A 685 4.63 -10.16 -20.52
CA GLN A 685 5.28 -11.11 -19.61
C GLN A 685 6.51 -10.51 -18.94
N VAL A 686 6.65 -10.82 -17.65
CA VAL A 686 7.84 -10.50 -16.83
C VAL A 686 8.87 -11.66 -16.93
N TRP A 687 8.42 -12.87 -16.71
CA TRP A 687 9.27 -14.07 -16.72
C TRP A 687 9.36 -14.65 -18.13
N THR A 688 10.54 -14.55 -18.72
CA THR A 688 10.80 -15.00 -20.11
C THR A 688 11.53 -16.34 -20.09
N PRO A 689 11.11 -17.35 -20.90
CA PRO A 689 11.81 -18.61 -21.02
C PRO A 689 13.29 -18.44 -21.42
N LEU A 690 14.13 -19.32 -20.92
CA LEU A 690 15.50 -19.47 -21.40
C LEU A 690 15.52 -20.32 -22.66
N ALA A 691 16.31 -19.92 -23.66
CA ALA A 691 16.59 -20.74 -24.82
C ALA A 691 17.44 -21.96 -24.42
N GLU A 692 17.15 -23.11 -25.02
CA GLU A 692 18.04 -24.29 -24.93
C GLU A 692 19.42 -23.90 -25.50
N GLY A 693 20.49 -24.15 -24.73
CA GLY A 693 21.85 -23.82 -25.09
C GLY A 693 22.41 -24.71 -26.22
#